data_6a339385de79ec65c77623837b036885
#
_entry.id   6a339385de79ec65c77623837b036885
#
_cell.length_a   1.000
_cell.length_b   1.000
_cell.length_c   1.000
_cell.angle_alpha   90.00
_cell.angle_beta   90.00
_cell.angle_gamma   90.00
#
_symmetry.space_group_name_H-M   'P 1'
#
loop_
_entity.id
_entity.type
_entity.pdbx_description
1 polymer ?
#
loop_
_entity_poly.entity_id
_entity_poly.type
_entity_poly.pdbx_seq_one_letter_code
_entity_poly.pdbx_strand_id
1 'polypeptide(L)'
;MFIRSYFALALAVACAVSLSPAQGRRGRRGPPSLVLEALDIDGDGVISGEEMDEAVRSLLTLDRDGDGNLTSDELQPPRGGFGGPPRGGPGGPGGMFGGDPVVRALDKDGDGELFDDEVTDAPRSLDRLDLDDDDLLTPRELEGERGDRGRGGFGGGFGRPDRGSAAGYDGTPDPEELRVEDGRATVPDRATFRELSYQGQEVLVDTHLADQEFVKFMIEDADGAAPRLYFMNTKNHRAHPMFMQLIGVGGRGGFGRPSREQGGPVRMRGVLVYRPTLMSPSGRAGLYTFEFEPNDAYEYRMIRIAFDLLGEKSEELRGNLSYNLLPRAAQQYELDKADYDRTGLPVFRPDDVYGEVAFLPLHTAESFGRLRLMRQGERPSQRDVVIYETLPNEMPRVAGVLTAVRQTPLSHVNLRAVQDDIPNAYVLGVADDAVVQALIGRFVRYAVTASGYELREASQQEVDAHFEAMRPDAPQTPPRDLSVREVRAFAGVRFADAPAFGVKAANLATMREFGFADGRTPDGYAVPLSFYDAFMRHNGFYEMAREMVTTDDFRADPATRERALKAFRKKVKRGEMPSWMYDALTEVQGSFPQGQPIRCRSSTNNEDLPGFSGAGLYDSFTHKPDEGHLSVSVRQVFASLWNFRAYEEREFHRIDHLMAAMGVVLHPNQKREQVNGVAVTKDVLYKAQHPSTRLYFVNVQVGEDLVTNPEAASVPEELLLSPRNPRRDRVLQRSNRATDGASLLSSKHRQELRRCMRTLHDRFAQLYGRGDDDAFAIEIEFKVTEAGDLLIKQARPWID
;
A
#
# COMPACT_ATOMS: atom_id res chain seq x y z
N MET A 1 -43.65 41.73 27.92
CA MET A 1 -45.08 41.50 27.63
C MET A 1 -45.16 40.20 26.85
N PHE A 2 -45.60 39.15 27.55
CA PHE A 2 -46.21 37.91 27.13
C PHE A 2 -45.49 37.04 26.09
N ILE A 3 -45.06 35.86 26.38
CA ILE A 3 -45.53 34.64 27.09
C ILE A 3 -45.59 33.47 26.12
N ARG A 4 -44.82 32.41 26.43
CA ARG A 4 -45.11 30.94 26.43
C ARG A 4 -45.25 30.17 25.11
N SER A 5 -44.41 29.18 24.87
CA SER A 5 -44.43 27.77 25.32
C SER A 5 -45.64 26.97 24.81
N TYR A 6 -45.39 25.84 24.19
CA TYR A 6 -45.90 24.49 24.45
C TYR A 6 -45.55 23.52 23.32
N PHE A 7 -44.83 22.47 23.65
CA PHE A 7 -45.14 21.04 23.72
C PHE A 7 -45.67 20.31 22.50
N ALA A 8 -44.85 19.36 22.08
CA ALA A 8 -45.10 17.97 21.68
C ALA A 8 -46.52 17.50 21.36
N LEU A 9 -46.69 16.80 20.25
CA LEU A 9 -47.33 15.49 20.20
C LEU A 9 -47.11 14.79 18.87
N ALA A 10 -46.72 13.53 18.94
CA ALA A 10 -46.64 12.61 17.84
C ALA A 10 -48.03 12.28 17.30
N LEU A 11 -48.19 12.11 15.98
CA LEU A 11 -49.28 11.34 15.40
C LEU A 11 -48.83 10.59 14.17
N ALA A 12 -48.79 9.28 14.33
CA ALA A 12 -48.62 8.34 13.23
C ALA A 12 -49.88 8.41 12.33
N VAL A 13 -49.63 8.49 11.00
CA VAL A 13 -50.69 8.20 10.04
C VAL A 13 -50.22 7.07 9.14
N ALA A 14 -50.78 5.89 9.41
CA ALA A 14 -50.72 4.73 8.58
C ALA A 14 -51.51 4.99 7.29
N CYS A 15 -50.86 4.89 6.14
CA CYS A 15 -51.53 4.69 4.86
C CYS A 15 -51.36 3.24 4.46
N ALA A 16 -52.39 2.46 4.74
CA ALA A 16 -52.57 1.11 4.19
C ALA A 16 -52.86 1.22 2.69
N VAL A 17 -51.99 0.70 1.86
CA VAL A 17 -52.29 0.35 0.48
C VAL A 17 -52.37 -1.16 0.39
N SER A 18 -53.60 -1.63 0.24
CA SER A 18 -53.94 -3.02 0.00
C SER A 18 -53.48 -3.43 -1.39
N LEU A 19 -52.56 -4.39 -1.48
CA LEU A 19 -52.32 -5.14 -2.72
C LEU A 19 -52.68 -6.61 -2.44
N SER A 20 -53.60 -7.11 -3.21
CA SER A 20 -54.09 -8.49 -3.20
C SER A 20 -53.00 -9.47 -3.63
N PRO A 21 -53.01 -10.69 -3.11
CA PRO A 21 -51.93 -11.64 -3.39
C PRO A 21 -52.14 -12.37 -4.71
N ALA A 22 -51.11 -12.33 -5.54
CA ALA A 22 -51.01 -13.27 -6.67
C ALA A 22 -50.55 -14.63 -6.11
N GLN A 23 -51.39 -15.63 -6.25
CA GLN A 23 -51.08 -17.03 -5.92
C GLN A 23 -50.03 -17.57 -6.88
N GLY A 24 -48.79 -17.75 -6.40
CA GLY A 24 -47.69 -18.46 -7.07
C GLY A 24 -47.13 -19.53 -6.17
N ARG A 25 -47.17 -20.77 -6.59
CA ARG A 25 -46.74 -22.06 -6.02
C ARG A 25 -45.76 -22.02 -4.87
N ARG A 26 -46.21 -22.43 -3.68
CA ARG A 26 -45.39 -22.72 -2.49
C ARG A 26 -44.45 -23.89 -2.74
N GLY A 27 -43.16 -23.58 -2.96
CA GLY A 27 -42.09 -24.49 -2.64
C GLY A 27 -41.90 -24.48 -1.11
N ARG A 28 -41.70 -25.63 -0.50
CA ARG A 28 -41.42 -25.78 0.91
C ARG A 28 -40.10 -25.04 1.25
N ARG A 29 -40.15 -23.85 1.80
CA ARG A 29 -39.03 -23.22 2.52
C ARG A 29 -38.95 -23.85 3.91
N GLY A 30 -37.76 -24.24 4.31
CA GLY A 30 -37.46 -24.58 5.70
C GLY A 30 -37.72 -23.36 6.64
N PRO A 31 -37.71 -23.55 7.94
CA PRO A 31 -37.83 -22.43 8.88
C PRO A 31 -36.67 -21.43 8.62
N PRO A 32 -36.91 -20.12 8.80
CA PRO A 32 -35.86 -19.11 8.64
C PRO A 32 -34.71 -19.35 9.61
N SER A 33 -33.48 -19.07 9.19
CA SER A 33 -32.29 -19.16 10.03
C SER A 33 -32.28 -18.03 11.04
N LEU A 34 -32.12 -18.34 12.31
CA LEU A 34 -31.98 -17.32 13.37
C LEU A 34 -30.72 -16.51 13.22
N VAL A 35 -29.65 -17.14 12.73
CA VAL A 35 -28.37 -16.50 12.48
C VAL A 35 -28.52 -15.46 11.36
N LEU A 36 -29.22 -15.82 10.28
CA LEU A 36 -29.47 -14.88 9.18
C LEU A 36 -30.34 -13.69 9.64
N GLU A 37 -31.39 -13.99 10.43
CA GLU A 37 -32.27 -12.96 11.01
C GLU A 37 -31.53 -12.03 11.98
N ALA A 38 -30.51 -12.52 12.68
CA ALA A 38 -29.69 -11.70 13.57
C ALA A 38 -28.69 -10.81 12.80
N LEU A 39 -28.18 -11.30 11.67
CA LEU A 39 -27.19 -10.59 10.85
C LEU A 39 -27.84 -9.54 9.92
N ASP A 40 -29.03 -9.81 9.38
CA ASP A 40 -29.81 -8.89 8.53
C ASP A 40 -30.60 -7.94 9.44
N ILE A 41 -29.95 -6.84 9.87
CA ILE A 41 -30.46 -5.92 10.90
C ILE A 41 -31.61 -5.08 10.38
N ASP A 42 -31.59 -4.69 9.10
CA ASP A 42 -32.61 -3.86 8.47
C ASP A 42 -33.72 -4.67 7.81
N GLY A 43 -33.56 -5.99 7.67
CA GLY A 43 -34.58 -6.92 7.18
C GLY A 43 -34.79 -6.85 5.67
N ASP A 44 -33.83 -6.39 4.91
CA ASP A 44 -33.92 -6.23 3.45
C ASP A 44 -33.61 -7.54 2.69
N GLY A 45 -33.08 -8.53 3.36
CA GLY A 45 -32.77 -9.87 2.85
C GLY A 45 -31.36 -9.98 2.24
N VAL A 46 -30.50 -8.99 2.45
CA VAL A 46 -29.10 -8.95 2.07
C VAL A 46 -28.31 -8.62 3.32
N ILE A 47 -27.12 -9.17 3.51
CA ILE A 47 -26.22 -8.74 4.59
C ILE A 47 -25.21 -7.76 3.99
N SER A 48 -25.36 -6.50 4.31
CA SER A 48 -24.48 -5.42 3.87
C SER A 48 -23.11 -5.46 4.57
N GLY A 49 -22.11 -4.75 4.02
CA GLY A 49 -20.79 -4.62 4.65
C GLY A 49 -20.85 -4.02 6.07
N GLU A 50 -21.80 -3.12 6.33
CA GLU A 50 -22.02 -2.56 7.67
C GLU A 50 -22.56 -3.63 8.63
N GLU A 51 -23.44 -4.51 8.18
CA GLU A 51 -23.98 -5.61 8.96
C GLU A 51 -22.97 -6.74 9.17
N MET A 52 -22.12 -6.99 8.18
CA MET A 52 -20.97 -7.90 8.34
C MET A 52 -19.97 -7.36 9.39
N ASP A 53 -19.70 -6.06 9.40
CA ASP A 53 -18.85 -5.42 10.41
C ASP A 53 -19.44 -5.51 11.84
N GLU A 54 -20.77 -5.48 11.97
CA GLU A 54 -21.50 -5.60 13.25
C GLU A 54 -21.84 -7.06 13.61
N ALA A 55 -21.41 -8.04 12.81
CA ALA A 55 -21.82 -9.44 12.94
C ALA A 55 -21.55 -10.04 14.33
N VAL A 56 -20.41 -9.69 14.95
CA VAL A 56 -20.09 -10.13 16.32
C VAL A 56 -21.20 -9.70 17.32
N ARG A 57 -21.60 -8.45 17.24
CA ARG A 57 -22.63 -7.89 18.12
C ARG A 57 -23.99 -8.51 17.82
N SER A 58 -24.30 -8.71 16.56
CA SER A 58 -25.56 -9.30 16.11
C SER A 58 -25.68 -10.75 16.56
N LEU A 59 -24.63 -11.55 16.41
CA LEU A 59 -24.57 -12.94 16.85
C LEU A 59 -24.71 -13.06 18.38
N LEU A 60 -24.04 -12.21 19.15
CA LEU A 60 -24.15 -12.20 20.62
C LEU A 60 -25.56 -11.84 21.12
N THR A 61 -26.49 -11.39 20.27
CA THR A 61 -27.90 -11.26 20.62
C THR A 61 -28.61 -12.62 20.79
N LEU A 62 -28.02 -13.67 20.19
CA LEU A 62 -28.51 -15.05 20.30
C LEU A 62 -27.97 -15.76 21.54
N ASP A 63 -26.89 -15.28 22.13
CA ASP A 63 -26.31 -15.76 23.39
C ASP A 63 -27.27 -15.47 24.56
N ARG A 64 -27.93 -16.51 25.03
CA ARG A 64 -28.99 -16.39 26.05
C ARG A 64 -28.46 -16.49 27.46
N ASP A 65 -27.35 -17.18 27.66
CA ASP A 65 -26.76 -17.39 29.00
C ASP A 65 -25.60 -16.45 29.30
N GLY A 66 -25.12 -15.73 28.28
CA GLY A 66 -24.11 -14.67 28.41
C GLY A 66 -22.68 -15.20 28.55
N ASP A 67 -22.42 -16.41 28.09
CA ASP A 67 -21.09 -17.06 28.21
C ASP A 67 -20.14 -16.74 27.05
N GLY A 68 -20.62 -16.06 26.02
CA GLY A 68 -19.85 -15.63 24.84
C GLY A 68 -19.80 -16.67 23.72
N ASN A 69 -20.40 -17.84 23.92
CA ASN A 69 -20.48 -18.90 22.91
C ASN A 69 -21.95 -19.02 22.45
N LEU A 70 -22.15 -19.59 21.25
CA LEU A 70 -23.49 -19.87 20.73
C LEU A 70 -23.66 -21.38 20.58
N THR A 71 -24.33 -21.96 21.52
CA THR A 71 -24.61 -23.40 21.53
C THR A 71 -25.68 -23.79 20.49
N SER A 72 -25.72 -25.07 20.13
CA SER A 72 -26.71 -25.57 19.17
C SER A 72 -28.17 -25.28 19.56
N ASP A 73 -28.46 -25.09 20.83
CA ASP A 73 -29.80 -24.71 21.30
C ASP A 73 -30.09 -23.20 21.12
N GLU A 74 -29.09 -22.36 21.09
CA GLU A 74 -29.17 -20.93 20.84
C GLU A 74 -29.23 -20.57 19.34
N LEU A 75 -28.62 -21.40 18.51
CA LEU A 75 -28.70 -21.29 17.08
C LEU A 75 -30.02 -21.81 16.47
N GLN A 76 -30.93 -22.37 17.29
CA GLN A 76 -32.24 -22.88 16.86
C GLN A 76 -33.42 -22.14 17.49
N PRO A 77 -34.55 -21.98 16.77
CA PRO A 77 -35.76 -21.43 17.36
C PRO A 77 -36.28 -22.30 18.52
N PRO A 78 -36.76 -21.69 19.59
CA PRO A 78 -37.29 -22.41 20.75
C PRO A 78 -38.40 -23.37 20.31
N ARG A 79 -38.24 -24.65 20.59
CA ARG A 79 -39.23 -25.69 20.26
C ARG A 79 -40.50 -25.45 21.11
N GLY A 80 -41.52 -24.95 20.45
CA GLY A 80 -42.87 -24.93 21.02
C GLY A 80 -43.31 -26.35 21.32
N GLY A 81 -43.63 -26.63 22.61
CA GLY A 81 -43.93 -27.97 23.12
C GLY A 81 -45.14 -28.62 22.46
N PHE A 82 -44.95 -29.76 21.83
CA PHE A 82 -45.91 -30.85 21.74
C PHE A 82 -45.13 -32.17 21.65
N GLY A 83 -45.32 -32.98 22.68
CA GLY A 83 -44.60 -34.20 22.91
C GLY A 83 -44.97 -35.35 21.96
N GLY A 84 -43.95 -36.09 21.52
CA GLY A 84 -44.04 -37.43 20.93
C GLY A 84 -42.73 -38.20 21.25
N PRO A 85 -42.80 -39.48 21.61
CA PRO A 85 -41.63 -40.19 22.12
C PRO A 85 -40.57 -40.51 21.05
N PRO A 86 -39.29 -40.65 21.43
CA PRO A 86 -38.19 -40.84 20.50
C PRO A 86 -38.16 -42.29 20.02
N ARG A 87 -38.14 -42.51 18.70
CA ARG A 87 -37.71 -43.78 18.12
C ARG A 87 -36.22 -43.71 17.82
N GLY A 88 -35.46 -44.39 18.66
CA GLY A 88 -34.03 -44.53 18.51
C GLY A 88 -33.63 -45.47 17.39
N GLY A 89 -32.57 -45.08 16.68
CA GLY A 89 -31.72 -45.96 15.86
C GLY A 89 -30.31 -45.44 16.00
N PRO A 90 -29.26 -46.29 16.15
CA PRO A 90 -27.90 -45.85 16.35
C PRO A 90 -27.28 -45.44 14.98
N GLY A 91 -27.07 -44.16 14.81
CA GLY A 91 -26.30 -43.60 13.70
C GLY A 91 -25.34 -42.55 14.26
N GLY A 92 -24.05 -42.63 13.90
CA GLY A 92 -22.92 -41.93 14.45
C GLY A 92 -22.96 -40.43 14.43
N PRO A 93 -21.97 -39.76 15.06
CA PRO A 93 -21.90 -38.33 15.20
C PRO A 93 -21.65 -37.68 13.83
N GLY A 94 -22.59 -36.87 13.38
CA GLY A 94 -22.48 -36.15 12.11
C GLY A 94 -23.80 -36.06 11.38
N GLY A 95 -24.66 -35.12 11.75
CA GLY A 95 -25.83 -34.90 10.93
C GLY A 95 -27.03 -34.26 11.61
N MET A 96 -26.98 -32.98 11.95
CA MET A 96 -28.17 -32.14 12.04
C MET A 96 -28.01 -30.70 11.54
N PHE A 97 -26.83 -30.23 11.23
CA PHE A 97 -26.59 -28.87 10.72
C PHE A 97 -26.27 -28.80 9.24
N GLY A 98 -26.61 -29.80 8.45
CA GLY A 98 -26.33 -29.85 7.00
C GLY A 98 -27.10 -28.84 6.12
N GLY A 99 -27.69 -27.77 6.66
CA GLY A 99 -28.65 -26.92 5.96
C GLY A 99 -28.36 -25.45 5.88
N ASP A 100 -27.68 -24.83 6.84
CA ASP A 100 -27.44 -23.39 6.83
C ASP A 100 -26.00 -23.05 6.37
N PRO A 101 -25.86 -22.40 5.18
CA PRO A 101 -24.52 -22.04 4.67
C PRO A 101 -23.82 -21.01 5.54
N VAL A 102 -24.57 -20.13 6.21
CA VAL A 102 -24.01 -19.07 7.08
C VAL A 102 -23.42 -19.72 8.34
N VAL A 103 -24.15 -20.56 9.04
CA VAL A 103 -23.63 -21.28 10.22
C VAL A 103 -22.38 -22.11 9.82
N ARG A 104 -22.40 -22.78 8.67
CA ARG A 104 -21.25 -23.53 8.19
C ARG A 104 -20.03 -22.67 7.86
N ALA A 105 -20.23 -21.43 7.44
CA ALA A 105 -19.14 -20.49 7.19
C ALA A 105 -18.54 -19.94 8.47
N LEU A 106 -19.35 -19.82 9.53
CA LEU A 106 -18.93 -19.36 10.85
C LEU A 106 -18.27 -20.48 11.67
N ASP A 107 -18.86 -21.67 11.67
CA ASP A 107 -18.38 -22.89 12.34
C ASP A 107 -17.16 -23.46 11.62
N LYS A 108 -15.98 -23.23 12.16
CA LYS A 108 -14.71 -23.56 11.52
C LYS A 108 -14.27 -24.98 11.78
N ASP A 109 -14.59 -25.51 12.94
CA ASP A 109 -14.17 -26.85 13.35
C ASP A 109 -15.25 -27.92 13.04
N GLY A 110 -16.46 -27.49 12.68
CA GLY A 110 -17.54 -28.35 12.22
C GLY A 110 -18.29 -29.08 13.35
N ASP A 111 -18.23 -28.56 14.57
CA ASP A 111 -18.84 -29.18 15.74
C ASP A 111 -20.32 -28.79 15.93
N GLY A 112 -20.78 -27.76 15.23
CA GLY A 112 -22.17 -27.28 15.21
C GLY A 112 -22.51 -26.27 16.28
N GLU A 113 -21.53 -25.72 16.98
CA GLU A 113 -21.60 -24.60 17.94
C GLU A 113 -20.69 -23.47 17.43
N LEU A 114 -20.83 -22.27 17.96
CA LEU A 114 -19.93 -21.16 17.62
C LEU A 114 -19.27 -20.66 18.91
N PHE A 115 -18.00 -20.96 19.06
CA PHE A 115 -17.21 -20.53 20.21
C PHE A 115 -16.73 -19.08 20.07
N ASP A 116 -16.26 -18.48 21.18
CA ASP A 116 -15.83 -17.08 21.25
C ASP A 116 -14.89 -16.65 20.12
N ASP A 117 -13.97 -17.51 19.69
CA ASP A 117 -13.07 -17.23 18.58
C ASP A 117 -13.76 -17.27 17.19
N GLU A 118 -14.82 -18.07 17.05
CA GLU A 118 -15.62 -18.15 15.82
C GLU A 118 -16.62 -17.01 15.73
N VAL A 119 -17.26 -16.66 16.85
CA VAL A 119 -18.10 -15.47 16.97
C VAL A 119 -17.27 -14.21 16.73
N THR A 120 -16.10 -14.10 17.34
CA THR A 120 -15.20 -12.96 17.15
C THR A 120 -14.70 -12.84 15.71
N ASP A 121 -14.55 -13.94 14.99
CA ASP A 121 -14.08 -13.96 13.60
C ASP A 121 -15.23 -13.98 12.58
N ALA A 122 -16.47 -13.80 13.03
CA ALA A 122 -17.66 -13.83 12.16
C ALA A 122 -17.60 -12.85 10.98
N PRO A 123 -17.20 -11.58 11.13
CA PRO A 123 -17.08 -10.67 9.99
C PRO A 123 -16.18 -11.21 8.88
N ARG A 124 -15.10 -11.89 9.24
CA ARG A 124 -14.19 -12.52 8.29
C ARG A 124 -14.75 -13.79 7.67
N SER A 125 -15.57 -14.50 8.41
CA SER A 125 -16.17 -15.74 7.91
C SER A 125 -17.30 -15.46 6.94
N LEU A 126 -18.03 -14.36 7.12
CA LEU A 126 -19.05 -13.85 6.20
C LEU A 126 -18.46 -13.31 4.91
N ASP A 127 -17.39 -12.55 5.00
CA ASP A 127 -16.63 -12.03 3.84
C ASP A 127 -16.19 -13.13 2.84
N ARG A 128 -16.10 -14.38 3.28
CA ARG A 128 -15.80 -15.53 2.39
C ARG A 128 -16.99 -15.96 1.53
N LEU A 129 -18.18 -15.57 1.89
CA LEU A 129 -19.40 -15.86 1.17
C LEU A 129 -19.68 -14.82 0.07
N ASP A 130 -19.08 -13.64 0.17
CA ASP A 130 -19.09 -12.63 -0.87
C ASP A 130 -18.20 -13.09 -2.04
N LEU A 131 -18.84 -13.57 -3.11
CA LEU A 131 -18.18 -14.19 -4.25
C LEU A 131 -17.75 -13.19 -5.32
N ASP A 132 -18.39 -12.01 -5.36
CA ASP A 132 -18.10 -10.99 -6.35
C ASP A 132 -17.46 -9.72 -5.76
N ASP A 133 -17.14 -9.75 -4.43
CA ASP A 133 -16.38 -8.71 -3.71
C ASP A 133 -17.12 -7.34 -3.71
N ASP A 134 -18.47 -7.35 -3.71
CA ASP A 134 -19.27 -6.11 -3.75
C ASP A 134 -19.72 -5.59 -2.37
N ASP A 135 -19.24 -6.23 -1.29
CA ASP A 135 -19.57 -5.98 0.13
C ASP A 135 -21.06 -6.24 0.47
N LEU A 136 -21.77 -7.04 -0.32
CA LEU A 136 -23.15 -7.44 -0.07
C LEU A 136 -23.28 -8.96 -0.14
N LEU A 137 -23.76 -9.60 0.90
CA LEU A 137 -24.10 -11.02 0.83
C LEU A 137 -25.53 -11.17 0.36
N THR A 138 -25.69 -11.44 -0.91
CA THR A 138 -26.99 -11.66 -1.53
C THR A 138 -27.54 -13.04 -1.16
N PRO A 139 -28.86 -13.27 -1.27
CA PRO A 139 -29.44 -14.60 -1.06
C PRO A 139 -28.81 -15.71 -1.91
N ARG A 140 -28.23 -15.37 -3.05
CA ARG A 140 -27.54 -16.30 -3.94
C ARG A 140 -26.20 -16.76 -3.34
N GLU A 141 -25.46 -15.86 -2.74
CA GLU A 141 -24.19 -16.12 -2.08
C GLU A 141 -24.40 -16.84 -0.75
N LEU A 142 -25.46 -16.47 -0.01
CA LEU A 142 -25.87 -17.11 1.22
C LEU A 142 -26.37 -18.54 1.01
N GLU A 143 -27.00 -18.86 -0.15
CA GLU A 143 -27.46 -20.23 -0.44
C GLU A 143 -26.33 -21.15 -0.93
N GLY A 144 -25.17 -20.62 -1.34
CA GLY A 144 -24.07 -21.35 -1.93
C GLY A 144 -24.48 -22.09 -3.22
N GLU A 145 -23.58 -22.26 -4.17
CA GLU A 145 -23.88 -23.08 -5.34
C GLU A 145 -24.24 -24.51 -4.95
N ARG A 146 -25.53 -24.85 -4.89
CA ARG A 146 -25.99 -26.23 -4.79
C ARG A 146 -25.63 -26.92 -6.07
N GLY A 147 -24.56 -27.70 -6.04
CA GLY A 147 -24.26 -28.64 -7.11
C GLY A 147 -25.45 -29.52 -7.45
N ASP A 148 -26.02 -29.31 -8.61
CA ASP A 148 -27.12 -30.06 -9.17
C ASP A 148 -26.67 -31.52 -9.37
N ARG A 149 -27.10 -32.40 -8.48
CA ARG A 149 -27.04 -33.84 -8.71
C ARG A 149 -28.43 -34.35 -9.00
N GLY A 150 -28.76 -34.43 -10.26
CA GLY A 150 -29.80 -35.40 -10.69
C GLY A 150 -30.72 -34.96 -11.80
N ARG A 151 -30.48 -35.53 -12.96
CA ARG A 151 -31.40 -35.89 -14.06
C ARG A 151 -32.00 -34.81 -14.98
N GLY A 152 -31.58 -34.95 -16.22
CA GLY A 152 -32.49 -34.93 -17.38
C GLY A 152 -32.64 -33.60 -18.08
N GLY A 153 -31.93 -33.50 -19.18
CA GLY A 153 -32.21 -32.82 -20.43
C GLY A 153 -33.17 -31.64 -20.43
N PHE A 154 -32.72 -30.55 -20.95
CA PHE A 154 -33.26 -29.85 -22.09
C PHE A 154 -32.36 -28.59 -22.33
N GLY A 155 -32.04 -28.40 -23.61
CA GLY A 155 -31.17 -27.34 -24.10
C GLY A 155 -31.80 -25.97 -24.03
N GLY A 156 -30.94 -24.97 -23.84
CA GLY A 156 -31.23 -23.55 -23.94
C GLY A 156 -29.90 -22.80 -24.02
N GLY A 157 -29.52 -22.39 -25.24
CA GLY A 157 -28.21 -21.86 -25.55
C GLY A 157 -27.95 -20.49 -24.94
N PHE A 158 -26.81 -20.37 -24.30
CA PHE A 158 -26.09 -19.10 -24.20
C PHE A 158 -24.84 -19.23 -25.06
N GLY A 159 -24.70 -18.29 -25.98
CA GLY A 159 -23.67 -18.27 -26.99
C GLY A 159 -22.28 -18.35 -26.39
N ARG A 160 -21.62 -19.51 -26.63
CA ARG A 160 -20.18 -19.63 -26.55
C ARG A 160 -19.56 -18.68 -27.58
N PRO A 161 -18.56 -17.88 -27.24
CA PRO A 161 -17.68 -17.38 -28.27
C PRO A 161 -17.00 -18.61 -28.89
N ASP A 162 -17.05 -18.65 -30.21
CA ASP A 162 -16.50 -19.68 -31.07
C ASP A 162 -15.01 -19.88 -30.74
N ARG A 163 -14.72 -20.84 -29.87
CA ARG A 163 -13.38 -21.42 -29.74
C ARG A 163 -13.43 -22.64 -30.63
N GLY A 164 -12.78 -22.50 -31.78
CA GLY A 164 -12.40 -23.64 -32.55
C GLY A 164 -11.86 -24.72 -31.63
N SER A 165 -12.47 -25.90 -31.62
CA SER A 165 -11.98 -27.05 -30.86
C SER A 165 -10.57 -27.35 -31.29
N ALA A 166 -9.58 -26.88 -30.54
CA ALA A 166 -8.24 -27.44 -30.61
C ALA A 166 -8.39 -28.91 -30.20
N ALA A 167 -8.28 -29.83 -31.13
CA ALA A 167 -8.28 -31.25 -30.87
C ALA A 167 -7.19 -31.54 -29.82
N GLY A 168 -7.54 -32.20 -28.72
CA GLY A 168 -6.57 -32.66 -27.73
C GLY A 168 -5.54 -33.59 -28.40
N TYR A 169 -4.51 -33.93 -27.67
CA TYR A 169 -3.53 -34.92 -28.15
C TYR A 169 -4.14 -36.30 -28.18
N ASP A 170 -3.67 -37.14 -29.10
CA ASP A 170 -4.06 -38.55 -29.17
C ASP A 170 -3.23 -39.37 -28.16
N GLY A 171 -3.67 -39.32 -26.92
CA GLY A 171 -2.92 -39.83 -25.75
C GLY A 171 -2.09 -38.78 -25.05
N THR A 172 -1.33 -39.19 -24.04
CA THR A 172 -0.41 -38.28 -23.30
C THR A 172 0.84 -38.05 -24.14
N PRO A 173 1.06 -36.84 -24.68
CA PRO A 173 2.22 -36.54 -25.52
C PRO A 173 3.51 -36.56 -24.71
N ASP A 174 4.61 -36.90 -25.37
CA ASP A 174 5.92 -36.55 -24.80
C ASP A 174 6.05 -35.02 -24.68
N PRO A 175 6.78 -34.47 -23.66
CA PRO A 175 6.98 -33.04 -23.53
C PRO A 175 7.48 -32.36 -24.80
N GLU A 176 8.29 -33.04 -25.61
CA GLU A 176 8.83 -32.56 -26.88
C GLU A 176 7.81 -32.51 -28.03
N GLU A 177 6.69 -33.19 -27.89
CA GLU A 177 5.58 -33.19 -28.85
C GLU A 177 4.54 -32.08 -28.55
N LEU A 178 4.73 -31.31 -27.47
CA LEU A 178 3.82 -30.22 -27.15
C LEU A 178 3.83 -29.12 -28.24
N ARG A 179 2.64 -28.66 -28.61
CA ARG A 179 2.50 -27.46 -29.40
C ARG A 179 2.97 -26.24 -28.59
N VAL A 180 3.62 -25.31 -29.24
CA VAL A 180 4.18 -24.09 -28.57
C VAL A 180 3.12 -23.28 -27.82
N GLU A 181 1.89 -23.26 -28.33
CA GLU A 181 0.75 -22.63 -27.66
C GLU A 181 0.32 -23.34 -26.38
N ASP A 182 0.65 -24.62 -26.20
CA ASP A 182 0.29 -25.40 -25.03
C ASP A 182 1.42 -25.45 -23.99
N GLY A 183 2.66 -25.46 -24.44
CA GLY A 183 3.82 -25.56 -23.58
C GLY A 183 5.11 -25.93 -24.28
N ARG A 184 6.13 -26.26 -23.49
CA ARG A 184 7.46 -26.69 -23.98
C ARG A 184 8.08 -27.77 -23.08
N ALA A 185 8.98 -28.56 -23.66
CA ALA A 185 9.80 -29.50 -22.91
C ALA A 185 11.00 -28.82 -22.21
N THR A 186 11.47 -27.68 -22.74
CA THR A 186 12.68 -27.01 -22.26
C THR A 186 12.49 -25.49 -22.24
N VAL A 187 13.23 -24.83 -21.35
CA VAL A 187 13.30 -23.38 -21.25
C VAL A 187 14.78 -22.96 -21.32
N PRO A 188 15.34 -22.80 -22.52
CA PRO A 188 16.78 -22.54 -22.71
C PRO A 188 17.21 -21.17 -22.20
N ASP A 189 16.35 -20.19 -22.24
CA ASP A 189 16.70 -18.79 -21.95
C ASP A 189 15.55 -17.99 -21.34
N ARG A 190 15.85 -16.79 -20.89
CA ARG A 190 14.93 -15.84 -20.29
C ARG A 190 13.79 -15.43 -21.23
N ALA A 191 14.05 -15.32 -22.54
CA ALA A 191 13.02 -14.93 -23.51
C ALA A 191 11.95 -16.01 -23.63
N THR A 192 12.36 -17.29 -23.71
CA THR A 192 11.47 -18.44 -23.73
C THR A 192 10.64 -18.54 -22.43
N PHE A 193 11.27 -18.27 -21.26
CA PHE A 193 10.51 -18.22 -19.99
C PHE A 193 9.43 -17.17 -20.08
N ARG A 194 9.75 -15.96 -20.54
CA ARG A 194 8.81 -14.83 -20.69
C ARG A 194 7.68 -15.13 -21.68
N GLU A 195 7.95 -15.85 -22.75
CA GLU A 195 6.91 -16.26 -23.69
C GLU A 195 5.84 -17.15 -23.03
N LEU A 196 6.24 -18.02 -22.11
CA LEU A 196 5.34 -18.93 -21.38
C LEU A 196 4.68 -18.27 -20.18
N SER A 197 5.25 -17.18 -19.67
CA SER A 197 4.88 -16.61 -18.38
C SER A 197 3.58 -15.82 -18.41
N TYR A 198 2.86 -15.88 -17.32
CA TYR A 198 1.74 -15.01 -17.00
C TYR A 198 2.15 -13.97 -15.96
N GLN A 199 1.73 -12.73 -16.16
CA GLN A 199 1.85 -11.64 -15.20
C GLN A 199 0.43 -11.25 -14.76
N GLY A 200 0.05 -11.55 -13.53
CA GLY A 200 -1.30 -11.26 -13.06
C GLY A 200 -1.48 -11.50 -11.56
N GLN A 201 -2.53 -10.94 -11.01
CA GLN A 201 -2.80 -10.94 -9.57
C GLN A 201 -3.39 -12.25 -9.03
N GLU A 202 -3.82 -13.17 -9.88
CA GLU A 202 -4.51 -14.40 -9.50
C GLU A 202 -3.60 -15.54 -8.99
N VAL A 203 -2.30 -15.30 -8.89
CA VAL A 203 -1.37 -16.32 -8.44
C VAL A 203 -1.14 -16.17 -6.95
N LEU A 204 -1.34 -17.25 -6.20
CA LEU A 204 -1.20 -17.35 -4.74
C LEU A 204 0.20 -17.06 -4.18
N VAL A 205 1.10 -16.55 -5.02
CA VAL A 205 2.48 -16.27 -4.66
C VAL A 205 2.64 -14.78 -4.39
N ASP A 206 3.53 -14.46 -3.50
CA ASP A 206 3.91 -13.13 -3.05
C ASP A 206 3.97 -12.10 -4.20
N THR A 207 2.89 -11.33 -4.35
CA THR A 207 2.69 -10.38 -5.46
C THR A 207 3.29 -9.00 -5.20
N HIS A 208 4.12 -8.87 -4.14
CA HIS A 208 4.61 -7.57 -3.66
C HIS A 208 5.87 -7.09 -4.36
N LEU A 209 6.50 -7.95 -5.14
CA LEU A 209 7.66 -7.57 -5.94
C LEU A 209 7.21 -7.27 -7.35
N ALA A 210 7.58 -6.09 -7.86
CA ALA A 210 7.28 -5.67 -9.22
C ALA A 210 7.76 -6.72 -10.25
N ASP A 211 6.99 -6.89 -11.32
CA ASP A 211 7.33 -7.71 -12.49
C ASP A 211 7.64 -9.19 -12.23
N GLN A 212 6.99 -9.79 -11.25
CA GLN A 212 7.04 -11.25 -11.14
C GLN A 212 6.36 -11.91 -12.34
N GLU A 213 7.01 -12.90 -12.87
CA GLU A 213 6.52 -13.69 -13.98
C GLU A 213 6.40 -15.15 -13.54
N PHE A 214 5.30 -15.79 -13.95
CA PHE A 214 4.92 -17.11 -13.50
C PHE A 214 4.82 -18.09 -14.65
N VAL A 215 5.48 -19.23 -14.52
CA VAL A 215 5.34 -20.36 -15.45
C VAL A 215 4.93 -21.59 -14.64
N LYS A 216 3.76 -22.15 -14.91
CA LYS A 216 3.34 -23.41 -14.31
C LYS A 216 4.05 -24.58 -14.95
N PHE A 217 4.36 -25.60 -14.14
CA PHE A 217 4.95 -26.83 -14.62
C PHE A 217 4.27 -28.04 -14.00
N MET A 218 4.41 -29.16 -14.67
CA MET A 218 3.94 -30.45 -14.16
C MET A 218 5.02 -31.52 -14.38
N ILE A 219 5.24 -32.33 -13.37
CA ILE A 219 6.07 -33.53 -13.47
C ILE A 219 5.15 -34.75 -13.38
N GLU A 220 5.12 -35.57 -14.41
CA GLU A 220 4.41 -36.84 -14.40
C GLU A 220 5.37 -37.98 -14.15
N ASP A 221 4.88 -39.01 -13.43
CA ASP A 221 5.67 -40.17 -13.02
C ASP A 221 6.94 -39.76 -12.22
N ALA A 222 6.79 -38.80 -11.30
CA ALA A 222 7.90 -38.15 -10.60
C ALA A 222 8.74 -39.15 -9.77
N ASP A 223 8.18 -40.26 -9.32
CA ASP A 223 8.86 -41.35 -8.60
C ASP A 223 9.20 -42.56 -9.50
N GLY A 224 8.90 -42.47 -10.79
CA GLY A 224 9.19 -43.48 -11.77
C GLY A 224 10.62 -43.47 -12.32
N ALA A 225 10.89 -44.37 -13.26
CA ALA A 225 12.21 -44.50 -13.88
C ALA A 225 12.53 -43.37 -14.89
N ALA A 226 11.53 -42.71 -15.45
CA ALA A 226 11.66 -41.68 -16.47
C ALA A 226 10.61 -40.55 -16.25
N PRO A 227 10.77 -39.68 -15.25
CA PRO A 227 9.84 -38.60 -15.00
C PRO A 227 9.78 -37.64 -16.18
N ARG A 228 8.56 -37.18 -16.53
CA ARG A 228 8.32 -36.27 -17.65
C ARG A 228 7.97 -34.88 -17.13
N LEU A 229 8.74 -33.86 -17.53
CA LEU A 229 8.51 -32.46 -17.17
C LEU A 229 7.86 -31.71 -18.31
N TYR A 230 6.78 -30.99 -18.01
CA TYR A 230 6.05 -30.10 -18.91
C TYR A 230 6.12 -28.67 -18.36
N PHE A 231 6.69 -27.76 -19.14
CA PHE A 231 6.54 -26.30 -18.88
C PHE A 231 5.28 -25.82 -19.60
N MET A 232 4.28 -25.42 -18.86
CA MET A 232 2.98 -24.99 -19.40
C MET A 232 3.08 -23.59 -19.99
N ASN A 233 2.41 -23.34 -21.10
CA ASN A 233 2.15 -21.97 -21.54
C ASN A 233 1.09 -21.35 -20.62
N THR A 234 1.53 -20.67 -19.56
CA THR A 234 0.67 -20.16 -18.50
C THR A 234 -0.21 -19.01 -18.95
N LYS A 235 0.13 -18.33 -20.05
CA LYS A 235 -0.76 -17.33 -20.67
C LYS A 235 -2.05 -17.98 -21.19
N ASN A 236 -1.93 -19.18 -21.76
CA ASN A 236 -3.04 -19.89 -22.40
C ASN A 236 -3.71 -20.87 -21.43
N HIS A 237 -2.93 -21.48 -20.55
CA HIS A 237 -3.38 -22.53 -19.62
C HIS A 237 -3.10 -22.10 -18.17
N ARG A 238 -3.97 -21.26 -17.61
CA ARG A 238 -3.78 -20.69 -16.26
C ARG A 238 -3.94 -21.71 -15.13
N ALA A 239 -4.57 -22.85 -15.37
CA ALA A 239 -4.85 -23.87 -14.36
C ALA A 239 -4.35 -25.25 -14.78
N HIS A 240 -3.65 -25.96 -13.87
CA HIS A 240 -3.18 -27.34 -14.10
C HIS A 240 -4.28 -28.31 -14.57
N PRO A 241 -5.51 -28.34 -14.01
CA PRO A 241 -6.55 -29.25 -14.46
C PRO A 241 -6.91 -29.08 -15.93
N MET A 242 -6.92 -27.87 -16.46
CA MET A 242 -7.20 -27.62 -17.88
C MET A 242 -6.10 -28.18 -18.79
N PHE A 243 -4.85 -27.97 -18.40
CA PHE A 243 -3.69 -28.49 -19.10
C PHE A 243 -3.66 -30.05 -19.04
N MET A 244 -3.91 -30.61 -17.86
CA MET A 244 -3.98 -32.07 -17.68
C MET A 244 -5.07 -32.72 -18.57
N GLN A 245 -6.23 -32.07 -18.69
CA GLN A 245 -7.29 -32.52 -19.57
C GLN A 245 -6.87 -32.47 -21.05
N LEU A 246 -6.16 -31.41 -21.45
CA LEU A 246 -5.65 -31.20 -22.79
C LEU A 246 -4.69 -32.34 -23.21
N ILE A 247 -3.74 -32.70 -22.32
CA ILE A 247 -2.74 -33.75 -22.58
C ILE A 247 -3.22 -35.16 -22.21
N GLY A 248 -4.51 -35.33 -21.91
CA GLY A 248 -5.12 -36.66 -21.70
C GLY A 248 -4.77 -37.37 -20.39
N VAL A 249 -4.14 -36.64 -19.40
CA VAL A 249 -3.81 -37.22 -18.08
C VAL A 249 -4.86 -36.94 -17.01
N GLY A 250 -5.93 -36.23 -17.35
CA GLY A 250 -7.08 -35.98 -16.49
C GLY A 250 -8.09 -37.09 -16.52
N GLY A 251 -8.17 -37.95 -15.53
CA GLY A 251 -9.22 -38.95 -15.40
C GLY A 251 -10.61 -38.31 -15.26
N ARG A 252 -11.68 -38.98 -15.76
CA ARG A 252 -13.10 -38.56 -15.64
C ARG A 252 -13.64 -38.58 -14.19
N GLY A 253 -12.82 -38.58 -13.18
CA GLY A 253 -13.19 -38.59 -11.75
C GLY A 253 -12.61 -37.43 -11.01
N GLY A 254 -13.52 -36.57 -10.55
CA GLY A 254 -13.46 -35.44 -9.65
C GLY A 254 -12.13 -35.02 -8.98
N PHE A 255 -12.09 -33.77 -8.62
CA PHE A 255 -11.09 -33.13 -7.76
C PHE A 255 -10.82 -33.97 -6.48
N GLY A 256 -9.88 -34.90 -6.57
CA GLY A 256 -9.47 -35.78 -5.47
C GLY A 256 -7.96 -35.78 -5.37
N ARG A 257 -7.46 -35.68 -4.11
CA ARG A 257 -6.03 -35.88 -3.79
C ARG A 257 -5.45 -37.04 -4.63
N PRO A 258 -4.19 -36.93 -5.09
CA PRO A 258 -3.48 -38.08 -5.65
C PRO A 258 -3.46 -39.16 -4.58
N SER A 259 -4.30 -40.17 -4.76
CA SER A 259 -4.39 -41.25 -3.80
C SER A 259 -3.16 -42.13 -3.97
N ARG A 260 -2.23 -42.08 -3.07
CA ARG A 260 -1.19 -43.08 -2.84
C ARG A 260 -1.79 -44.52 -2.72
N GLU A 261 -3.10 -44.60 -2.48
CA GLU A 261 -3.82 -45.89 -2.28
C GLU A 261 -4.20 -46.63 -3.56
N GLN A 262 -4.00 -46.03 -4.76
CA GLN A 262 -4.45 -46.67 -6.02
C GLN A 262 -3.31 -46.98 -7.02
N GLY A 263 -2.04 -46.90 -6.64
CA GLY A 263 -0.93 -47.37 -7.48
C GLY A 263 -0.72 -46.64 -8.82
N GLY A 264 -1.24 -45.44 -8.97
CA GLY A 264 -1.01 -44.59 -10.13
C GLY A 264 0.29 -43.77 -10.02
N PRO A 265 0.80 -43.26 -11.18
CA PRO A 265 2.03 -42.46 -11.19
C PRO A 265 1.90 -41.19 -10.32
N VAL A 266 2.99 -40.85 -9.60
CA VAL A 266 3.03 -39.63 -8.80
C VAL A 266 3.15 -38.39 -9.70
N ARG A 267 2.22 -37.45 -9.56
CA ARG A 267 2.21 -36.20 -10.30
C ARG A 267 2.50 -35.05 -9.37
N MET A 268 3.49 -34.20 -9.73
CA MET A 268 3.82 -32.99 -9.02
C MET A 268 3.38 -31.77 -9.86
N ARG A 269 2.62 -30.86 -9.27
CA ARG A 269 2.11 -29.66 -9.92
C ARG A 269 2.71 -28.45 -9.25
N GLY A 270 3.49 -27.67 -9.97
CA GLY A 270 4.23 -26.56 -9.43
C GLY A 270 4.17 -25.30 -10.26
N VAL A 271 4.70 -24.25 -9.67
CA VAL A 271 4.84 -22.94 -10.28
C VAL A 271 6.29 -22.49 -10.17
N LEU A 272 6.84 -21.99 -11.26
CA LEU A 272 8.09 -21.26 -11.31
C LEU A 272 7.79 -19.77 -11.23
N VAL A 273 8.47 -19.06 -10.36
CA VAL A 273 8.34 -17.61 -10.18
C VAL A 273 9.69 -16.97 -10.46
N TYR A 274 9.74 -16.04 -11.40
CA TYR A 274 10.91 -15.19 -11.61
C TYR A 274 10.82 -13.95 -10.75
N ARG A 275 11.87 -13.67 -9.99
CA ARG A 275 12.01 -12.55 -9.04
C ARG A 275 13.19 -11.68 -9.47
N PRO A 276 12.96 -10.64 -10.30
CA PRO A 276 14.05 -9.89 -10.94
C PRO A 276 14.96 -9.15 -9.95
N THR A 277 14.42 -8.79 -8.78
CA THR A 277 15.10 -7.95 -7.79
C THR A 277 15.92 -8.74 -6.77
N LEU A 278 15.83 -10.09 -6.79
CA LEU A 278 16.53 -10.93 -5.83
C LEU A 278 17.81 -11.52 -6.42
N MET A 279 18.78 -11.76 -5.54
CA MET A 279 20.03 -12.44 -5.91
C MET A 279 19.78 -13.95 -6.04
N SER A 280 20.20 -14.53 -7.15
CA SER A 280 20.19 -16.00 -7.35
C SER A 280 21.37 -16.67 -6.61
N PRO A 281 21.32 -17.98 -6.39
CA PRO A 281 22.43 -18.73 -5.82
C PRO A 281 23.74 -18.62 -6.62
N SER A 282 23.67 -18.32 -7.91
CA SER A 282 24.85 -18.06 -8.76
C SER A 282 25.49 -16.68 -8.55
N GLY A 283 24.90 -15.81 -7.73
CA GLY A 283 25.37 -14.43 -7.51
C GLY A 283 24.91 -13.44 -8.60
N ARG A 284 23.94 -13.81 -9.44
CA ARG A 284 23.36 -12.93 -10.47
C ARG A 284 22.03 -12.35 -9.99
N ALA A 285 21.72 -11.13 -10.40
CA ALA A 285 20.38 -10.57 -10.19
C ALA A 285 19.34 -11.35 -11.02
N GLY A 286 18.20 -11.64 -10.40
CA GLY A 286 17.15 -12.46 -10.96
C GLY A 286 17.16 -13.89 -10.41
N LEU A 287 16.32 -14.12 -9.40
CA LEU A 287 16.12 -15.42 -8.78
C LEU A 287 14.91 -16.11 -9.38
N TYR A 288 15.04 -17.40 -9.68
CA TYR A 288 13.90 -18.27 -9.95
C TYR A 288 13.56 -19.06 -8.70
N THR A 289 12.30 -19.09 -8.31
CA THR A 289 11.83 -19.98 -7.26
C THR A 289 10.81 -20.96 -7.83
N PHE A 290 10.81 -22.20 -7.33
CA PHE A 290 9.73 -23.15 -7.61
C PHE A 290 9.02 -23.52 -6.32
N GLU A 291 7.73 -23.76 -6.46
CA GLU A 291 6.84 -24.14 -5.37
C GLU A 291 5.77 -25.08 -5.88
N PHE A 292 5.10 -25.75 -4.97
CA PHE A 292 3.98 -26.65 -5.28
C PHE A 292 2.67 -26.07 -4.74
N GLU A 293 1.53 -26.72 -5.02
CA GLU A 293 0.26 -26.27 -4.47
C GLU A 293 0.34 -26.14 -2.95
N PRO A 294 -0.30 -25.12 -2.32
CA PRO A 294 -0.08 -24.76 -0.91
C PRO A 294 -0.31 -25.90 0.09
N ASN A 295 -1.12 -26.90 -0.29
CA ASN A 295 -1.41 -28.07 0.51
C ASN A 295 -0.49 -29.27 0.24
N ASP A 296 0.37 -29.18 -0.77
CA ASP A 296 1.28 -30.25 -1.14
C ASP A 296 2.62 -30.05 -0.43
N ALA A 297 2.93 -30.93 0.51
CA ALA A 297 4.24 -31.02 1.15
C ALA A 297 4.91 -32.33 0.68
N TYR A 298 6.02 -32.20 -0.03
CA TYR A 298 6.80 -33.34 -0.52
C TYR A 298 8.04 -33.54 0.34
N GLU A 299 8.40 -34.82 0.56
CA GLU A 299 9.67 -35.21 1.18
C GLU A 299 10.87 -34.71 0.34
N TYR A 300 12.00 -34.47 0.98
CA TYR A 300 13.23 -34.00 0.32
C TYR A 300 13.57 -34.71 -0.99
N ARG A 301 13.43 -36.04 -1.02
CA ARG A 301 13.69 -36.85 -2.25
C ARG A 301 12.91 -36.32 -3.45
N MET A 302 11.64 -36.02 -3.28
CA MET A 302 10.79 -35.53 -4.37
C MET A 302 11.15 -34.11 -4.78
N ILE A 303 11.47 -33.27 -3.81
CA ILE A 303 11.96 -31.92 -4.07
C ILE A 303 13.26 -31.96 -4.87
N ARG A 304 14.16 -32.88 -4.50
CA ARG A 304 15.44 -33.05 -5.21
C ARG A 304 15.23 -33.48 -6.66
N ILE A 305 14.32 -34.42 -6.93
CA ILE A 305 13.96 -34.84 -8.30
C ILE A 305 13.44 -33.67 -9.11
N ALA A 306 12.54 -32.87 -8.53
CA ALA A 306 12.01 -31.67 -9.20
C ALA A 306 13.10 -30.63 -9.48
N PHE A 307 13.95 -30.32 -8.51
CA PHE A 307 15.06 -29.39 -8.64
C PHE A 307 16.04 -29.78 -9.75
N ASP A 308 16.46 -31.04 -9.74
CA ASP A 308 17.41 -31.57 -10.74
C ASP A 308 16.80 -31.58 -12.15
N LEU A 309 15.54 -32.00 -12.28
CA LEU A 309 14.84 -32.05 -13.55
C LEU A 309 14.59 -30.65 -14.15
N LEU A 310 14.20 -29.68 -13.32
CA LEU A 310 14.05 -28.29 -13.74
C LEU A 310 15.37 -27.70 -14.21
N GLY A 311 16.47 -27.95 -13.50
CA GLY A 311 17.81 -27.49 -13.86
C GLY A 311 18.39 -28.22 -15.07
N GLU A 312 18.03 -29.48 -15.31
CA GLU A 312 18.43 -30.26 -16.50
C GLU A 312 17.75 -29.76 -17.77
N LYS A 313 16.44 -29.49 -17.69
CA LYS A 313 15.60 -29.05 -18.82
C LYS A 313 15.63 -27.54 -19.07
N SER A 314 16.37 -26.78 -18.27
CA SER A 314 16.47 -25.33 -18.44
C SER A 314 17.87 -24.81 -18.09
N GLU A 315 18.59 -24.28 -19.09
CA GLU A 315 19.86 -23.60 -18.84
C GLU A 315 19.67 -22.30 -18.03
N GLU A 316 18.56 -21.61 -18.22
CA GLU A 316 18.23 -20.37 -17.51
C GLU A 316 18.01 -20.62 -16.03
N LEU A 317 17.40 -21.75 -15.63
CA LEU A 317 17.15 -22.09 -14.23
C LEU A 317 18.41 -22.65 -13.54
N ARG A 318 19.34 -23.20 -14.29
CA ARG A 318 20.53 -23.85 -13.75
C ARG A 318 21.41 -22.87 -12.96
N GLY A 319 21.55 -23.11 -11.66
CA GLY A 319 22.28 -22.23 -10.74
C GLY A 319 21.51 -20.98 -10.30
N ASN A 320 20.33 -20.73 -10.86
CA ASN A 320 19.49 -19.57 -10.49
C ASN A 320 18.20 -19.96 -9.77
N LEU A 321 18.03 -21.25 -9.45
CA LEU A 321 16.80 -21.82 -8.90
C LEU A 321 16.89 -22.06 -7.40
N SER A 322 15.82 -21.74 -6.65
CA SER A 322 15.65 -22.08 -5.24
C SER A 322 14.26 -22.66 -4.97
N TYR A 323 14.13 -23.51 -3.96
CA TYR A 323 12.84 -24.04 -3.53
C TYR A 323 12.13 -23.07 -2.58
N ASN A 324 10.92 -22.62 -2.92
CA ASN A 324 10.12 -21.72 -2.09
C ASN A 324 9.39 -22.50 -0.98
N LEU A 325 9.68 -22.18 0.27
CA LEU A 325 9.09 -22.80 1.43
C LEU A 325 7.74 -22.16 1.79
N LEU A 326 6.66 -22.59 1.14
CA LEU A 326 5.31 -22.30 1.60
C LEU A 326 5.05 -22.93 2.99
N PRO A 327 4.06 -22.49 3.78
CA PRO A 327 3.91 -22.87 5.18
C PRO A 327 3.96 -24.37 5.47
N ARG A 328 3.33 -25.22 4.65
CA ARG A 328 3.41 -26.67 4.80
C ARG A 328 4.75 -27.26 4.33
N ALA A 329 5.30 -26.68 3.26
CA ALA A 329 6.62 -27.04 2.78
C ALA A 329 7.71 -26.70 3.81
N ALA A 330 7.57 -25.59 4.53
CA ALA A 330 8.46 -25.20 5.62
C ALA A 330 8.42 -26.22 6.78
N GLN A 331 7.24 -26.73 7.13
CA GLN A 331 7.11 -27.78 8.14
C GLN A 331 7.82 -29.09 7.69
N GLN A 332 7.65 -29.50 6.44
CA GLN A 332 8.33 -30.67 5.90
C GLN A 332 9.86 -30.46 5.80
N TYR A 333 10.28 -29.24 5.41
CA TYR A 333 11.70 -28.87 5.36
C TYR A 333 12.39 -29.05 6.73
N GLU A 334 11.73 -28.65 7.82
CA GLU A 334 12.33 -28.84 9.17
C GLU A 334 12.49 -30.33 9.52
N LEU A 335 11.63 -31.20 9.02
CA LEU A 335 11.77 -32.66 9.18
C LEU A 335 12.94 -33.21 8.36
N ASP A 336 13.15 -32.72 7.15
CA ASP A 336 14.14 -33.17 6.19
C ASP A 336 15.42 -32.32 6.19
N LYS A 337 15.55 -31.39 7.12
CA LYS A 337 16.61 -30.36 7.18
C LYS A 337 18.02 -30.92 6.99
N ALA A 338 18.32 -32.07 7.58
CA ALA A 338 19.62 -32.74 7.47
C ALA A 338 20.00 -33.09 6.02
N ASP A 339 19.03 -33.42 5.18
CA ASP A 339 19.26 -33.71 3.77
C ASP A 339 19.51 -32.45 2.96
N TYR A 340 18.79 -31.34 3.25
CA TYR A 340 19.06 -30.03 2.65
C TYR A 340 20.43 -29.50 3.02
N ASP A 341 20.81 -29.57 4.29
CA ASP A 341 22.13 -29.13 4.79
C ASP A 341 23.26 -29.92 4.16
N ARG A 342 23.08 -31.25 3.98
CA ARG A 342 24.06 -32.15 3.38
C ARG A 342 24.28 -31.90 1.89
N THR A 343 23.25 -31.50 1.17
CA THR A 343 23.30 -31.37 -0.29
C THR A 343 23.45 -29.95 -0.78
N GLY A 344 23.15 -28.95 0.08
CA GLY A 344 23.18 -27.54 -0.25
C GLY A 344 22.10 -27.13 -1.26
N LEU A 345 20.96 -27.85 -1.31
CA LEU A 345 19.84 -27.44 -2.18
C LEU A 345 19.35 -26.08 -1.74
N PRO A 346 19.38 -25.05 -2.62
CA PRO A 346 18.96 -23.69 -2.27
C PRO A 346 17.49 -23.63 -1.90
N VAL A 347 17.18 -23.07 -0.76
CA VAL A 347 15.81 -22.78 -0.32
C VAL A 347 15.57 -21.27 -0.26
N PHE A 348 14.35 -20.88 -0.48
CA PHE A 348 13.88 -19.50 -0.41
C PHE A 348 12.76 -19.42 0.63
N ARG A 349 12.86 -18.49 1.55
CA ARG A 349 11.81 -18.19 2.52
C ARG A 349 11.23 -16.83 2.19
N PRO A 350 9.90 -16.71 2.11
CA PRO A 350 9.27 -15.39 1.88
C PRO A 350 9.73 -14.32 2.89
N ASP A 351 10.03 -14.73 4.12
CA ASP A 351 10.53 -13.82 5.15
C ASP A 351 11.99 -13.37 4.93
N ASP A 352 12.78 -14.13 4.15
CA ASP A 352 14.17 -13.81 3.82
C ASP A 352 14.29 -12.86 2.60
N VAL A 353 13.17 -12.55 1.94
CA VAL A 353 13.07 -11.78 0.68
C VAL A 353 13.86 -10.49 0.71
N TYR A 354 14.00 -9.90 1.87
CA TYR A 354 14.57 -8.57 2.01
C TYR A 354 16.04 -8.54 2.45
N GLY A 355 16.63 -9.68 2.77
CA GLY A 355 18.04 -9.77 3.17
C GLY A 355 19.03 -9.64 2.01
N GLU A 356 18.65 -10.06 0.80
CA GLU A 356 19.55 -10.24 -0.35
C GLU A 356 19.09 -9.54 -1.64
N VAL A 357 18.35 -8.45 -1.52
CA VAL A 357 17.90 -7.67 -2.69
C VAL A 357 19.11 -7.05 -3.37
N ALA A 358 19.41 -7.47 -4.60
CA ALA A 358 20.50 -6.92 -5.40
C ALA A 358 20.12 -5.63 -6.14
N PHE A 359 18.84 -5.47 -6.45
CA PHE A 359 18.28 -4.33 -7.18
C PHE A 359 16.86 -4.05 -6.70
N LEU A 360 16.55 -2.80 -6.43
CA LEU A 360 15.20 -2.35 -6.11
C LEU A 360 14.88 -1.09 -6.90
N PRO A 361 13.97 -1.16 -7.90
CA PRO A 361 13.46 0.04 -8.55
C PRO A 361 12.55 0.79 -7.59
N LEU A 362 12.90 2.04 -7.29
CA LEU A 362 12.13 2.89 -6.39
C LEU A 362 11.30 3.91 -7.16
N HIS A 363 11.85 4.44 -8.26
CA HIS A 363 11.11 5.22 -9.23
C HIS A 363 11.61 4.93 -10.65
N THR A 364 10.68 4.44 -11.49
CA THR A 364 10.98 4.12 -12.90
C THR A 364 10.82 5.37 -13.74
N ALA A 365 11.92 5.86 -14.29
CA ALA A 365 11.99 7.03 -15.13
C ALA A 365 13.27 6.99 -15.96
N GLU A 366 13.44 7.98 -16.83
CA GLU A 366 14.66 8.21 -17.62
C GLU A 366 15.11 9.64 -17.46
N SER A 367 16.41 9.85 -17.32
CA SER A 367 16.99 11.17 -17.23
C SER A 367 18.43 11.20 -17.75
N PHE A 368 18.97 12.40 -17.89
CA PHE A 368 20.31 12.66 -18.39
C PHE A 368 21.05 13.59 -17.43
N GLY A 369 22.33 13.33 -17.16
CA GLY A 369 23.12 14.18 -16.27
C GLY A 369 24.55 13.74 -16.14
N ARG A 370 25.35 14.45 -15.32
CA ARG A 370 26.72 14.07 -15.01
C ARG A 370 26.72 13.03 -13.89
N LEU A 371 27.31 11.86 -14.11
CA LEU A 371 27.42 10.84 -13.08
C LEU A 371 28.43 11.24 -12.00
N ARG A 372 28.01 11.22 -10.75
CA ARG A 372 28.85 11.58 -9.59
C ARG A 372 28.69 10.61 -8.43
N LEU A 373 29.81 10.12 -7.92
CA LEU A 373 29.86 9.45 -6.62
C LEU A 373 29.92 10.53 -5.51
N MET A 374 28.92 10.59 -4.66
CA MET A 374 28.77 11.65 -3.65
C MET A 374 29.51 11.31 -2.37
N ARG A 375 30.35 12.24 -1.90
CA ARG A 375 31.00 12.16 -0.60
C ARG A 375 30.22 12.95 0.44
N GLN A 376 30.46 12.61 1.71
CA GLN A 376 29.82 13.34 2.81
C GLN A 376 30.13 14.85 2.76
N GLY A 377 29.11 15.68 2.77
CA GLY A 377 29.24 17.16 2.70
C GLY A 377 29.31 17.74 1.30
N GLU A 378 29.44 16.92 0.24
CA GLU A 378 29.31 17.41 -1.13
C GLU A 378 27.87 17.72 -1.49
N ARG A 379 27.69 18.70 -2.38
CA ARG A 379 26.38 19.08 -2.92
C ARG A 379 26.33 18.79 -4.40
N PRO A 380 25.32 18.04 -4.86
CA PRO A 380 25.11 17.84 -6.29
C PRO A 380 24.42 19.06 -6.91
N SER A 381 24.56 19.17 -8.22
CA SER A 381 23.76 20.07 -9.04
C SER A 381 22.50 19.36 -9.55
N GLN A 382 21.51 20.14 -9.99
CA GLN A 382 20.30 19.60 -10.61
C GLN A 382 20.55 18.76 -11.89
N ARG A 383 21.75 18.85 -12.48
CA ARG A 383 22.17 18.10 -13.66
C ARG A 383 23.09 16.93 -13.34
N ASP A 384 23.17 16.52 -12.07
CA ASP A 384 23.97 15.38 -11.68
C ASP A 384 23.09 14.14 -11.46
N VAL A 385 23.48 13.01 -12.02
CA VAL A 385 23.06 11.68 -11.61
C VAL A 385 23.95 11.25 -10.47
N VAL A 386 23.39 11.03 -9.29
CA VAL A 386 24.18 10.83 -8.08
C VAL A 386 24.19 9.38 -7.62
N ILE A 387 25.35 8.95 -7.13
CA ILE A 387 25.51 7.67 -6.43
C ILE A 387 25.73 7.99 -4.95
N TYR A 388 24.85 7.50 -4.09
CA TYR A 388 24.95 7.64 -2.64
C TYR A 388 25.37 6.32 -1.99
N GLU A 389 26.48 6.31 -1.26
CA GLU A 389 26.87 5.21 -0.37
C GLU A 389 26.16 5.31 1.00
N THR A 390 25.71 6.50 1.38
CA THR A 390 24.86 6.77 2.55
C THR A 390 23.79 7.78 2.16
N LEU A 391 22.57 7.57 2.64
CA LEU A 391 21.47 8.48 2.29
C LEU A 391 21.69 9.86 2.90
N PRO A 392 21.54 10.94 2.12
CA PRO A 392 21.62 12.29 2.66
C PRO A 392 20.35 12.63 3.45
N ASN A 393 20.48 13.44 4.49
CA ASN A 393 19.34 13.98 5.24
C ASN A 393 18.45 14.91 4.40
N GLU A 394 19.02 15.55 3.42
CA GLU A 394 18.33 16.42 2.47
C GLU A 394 18.89 16.17 1.08
N MET A 395 18.04 15.87 0.11
CA MET A 395 18.41 15.73 -1.27
C MET A 395 17.95 16.97 -2.05
N PRO A 396 18.87 17.78 -2.62
CA PRO A 396 18.48 18.82 -3.58
C PRO A 396 17.98 18.17 -4.88
N ARG A 397 17.46 18.97 -5.80
CA ARG A 397 17.12 18.48 -7.13
C ARG A 397 18.35 17.93 -7.84
N VAL A 398 18.21 16.72 -8.39
CA VAL A 398 19.25 16.02 -9.16
C VAL A 398 18.62 15.40 -10.40
N ALA A 399 19.43 14.91 -11.32
CA ALA A 399 18.95 14.26 -12.53
C ALA A 399 18.55 12.79 -12.33
N GLY A 400 19.10 12.13 -11.31
CA GLY A 400 18.79 10.73 -11.03
C GLY A 400 19.56 10.24 -9.82
N VAL A 401 19.09 9.15 -9.23
CA VAL A 401 19.64 8.61 -7.98
C VAL A 401 19.94 7.13 -8.11
N LEU A 402 21.15 6.76 -7.74
CA LEU A 402 21.60 5.40 -7.48
C LEU A 402 22.03 5.32 -6.03
N THR A 403 21.63 4.30 -5.29
CA THR A 403 22.08 4.11 -3.90
C THR A 403 22.71 2.74 -3.69
N ALA A 404 23.82 2.71 -2.98
CA ALA A 404 24.43 1.48 -2.48
C ALA A 404 23.81 1.00 -1.15
N VAL A 405 23.00 1.86 -0.51
CA VAL A 405 22.20 1.54 0.67
C VAL A 405 20.73 1.43 0.32
N ARG A 406 20.07 0.45 0.91
CA ARG A 406 18.66 0.22 0.67
C ARG A 406 17.84 1.41 1.15
N GLN A 407 16.87 1.79 0.33
CA GLN A 407 15.85 2.79 0.62
C GLN A 407 14.49 2.13 0.77
N THR A 408 13.61 2.79 1.50
CA THR A 408 12.18 2.48 1.48
C THR A 408 11.48 3.32 0.40
N PRO A 409 10.33 2.87 -0.14
CA PRO A 409 9.53 3.65 -1.09
C PRO A 409 9.12 5.04 -0.57
N LEU A 410 8.95 5.20 0.74
CA LEU A 410 8.64 6.47 1.39
C LEU A 410 9.88 7.18 1.99
N SER A 411 11.08 6.78 1.62
CA SER A 411 12.29 7.51 2.00
C SER A 411 12.28 8.93 1.43
N HIS A 412 12.90 9.86 2.13
CA HIS A 412 13.03 11.26 1.66
C HIS A 412 13.63 11.36 0.27
N VAL A 413 14.62 10.50 -0.01
CA VAL A 413 15.30 10.44 -1.31
C VAL A 413 14.33 9.96 -2.39
N ASN A 414 13.55 8.89 -2.12
CA ASN A 414 12.59 8.39 -3.10
C ASN A 414 11.39 9.32 -3.29
N LEU A 415 10.84 9.86 -2.20
CA LEU A 415 9.75 10.85 -2.30
C LEU A 415 10.18 12.03 -3.18
N ARG A 416 11.44 12.43 -3.07
CA ARG A 416 12.00 13.48 -3.89
C ARG A 416 12.16 13.04 -5.35
N ALA A 417 12.65 11.82 -5.59
CA ALA A 417 12.79 11.28 -6.92
C ALA A 417 11.44 11.18 -7.65
N VAL A 418 10.39 10.73 -6.95
CA VAL A 418 9.01 10.69 -7.47
C VAL A 418 8.50 12.10 -7.79
N GLN A 419 8.72 13.08 -6.89
CA GLN A 419 8.30 14.48 -7.11
C GLN A 419 8.96 15.14 -8.32
N ASP A 420 10.22 14.81 -8.56
CA ASP A 420 11.01 15.38 -9.66
C ASP A 420 10.92 14.53 -10.93
N ASP A 421 10.19 13.42 -10.91
CA ASP A 421 10.08 12.42 -11.98
C ASP A 421 11.46 11.96 -12.50
N ILE A 422 12.37 11.64 -11.57
CA ILE A 422 13.74 11.21 -11.88
C ILE A 422 13.95 9.74 -11.51
N PRO A 423 14.77 8.99 -12.29
CA PRO A 423 15.03 7.58 -12.01
C PRO A 423 15.73 7.41 -10.65
N ASN A 424 15.24 6.47 -9.85
CA ASN A 424 15.81 6.13 -8.55
C ASN A 424 15.82 4.61 -8.35
N ALA A 425 16.99 4.07 -8.02
CA ALA A 425 17.15 2.66 -7.69
C ALA A 425 18.17 2.42 -6.59
N TYR A 426 17.93 1.39 -5.79
CA TYR A 426 18.96 0.75 -5.00
C TYR A 426 19.65 -0.33 -5.86
N VAL A 427 20.97 -0.36 -5.83
CA VAL A 427 21.79 -1.35 -6.53
C VAL A 427 22.94 -1.78 -5.62
N LEU A 428 22.94 -3.05 -5.25
CA LEU A 428 23.98 -3.61 -4.40
C LEU A 428 25.36 -3.48 -5.08
N GLY A 429 26.33 -2.88 -4.36
CA GLY A 429 27.69 -2.74 -4.85
C GLY A 429 27.88 -1.75 -6.01
N VAL A 430 26.90 -0.89 -6.31
CA VAL A 430 26.93 0.06 -7.43
C VAL A 430 28.15 0.98 -7.43
N ALA A 431 28.63 1.36 -6.25
CA ALA A 431 29.81 2.23 -6.10
C ALA A 431 31.10 1.56 -6.54
N ASP A 432 31.18 0.23 -6.49
CA ASP A 432 32.36 -0.57 -6.84
C ASP A 432 32.27 -1.21 -8.23
N ASP A 433 31.13 -1.06 -8.92
CA ASP A 433 30.92 -1.62 -10.23
C ASP A 433 31.87 -0.97 -11.28
N ALA A 434 32.63 -1.80 -12.00
CA ALA A 434 33.66 -1.32 -12.95
C ALA A 434 33.09 -0.49 -14.11
N VAL A 435 31.87 -0.79 -14.58
CA VAL A 435 31.22 -0.05 -15.66
C VAL A 435 30.79 1.31 -15.15
N VAL A 436 30.20 1.34 -13.96
CA VAL A 436 29.77 2.57 -13.30
C VAL A 436 30.97 3.48 -12.98
N GLN A 437 32.05 2.92 -12.44
CA GLN A 437 33.29 3.64 -12.16
C GLN A 437 33.89 4.30 -13.41
N ALA A 438 33.86 3.62 -14.57
CA ALA A 438 34.35 4.17 -15.84
C ALA A 438 33.53 5.38 -16.33
N LEU A 439 32.28 5.54 -15.87
CA LEU A 439 31.37 6.61 -16.27
C LEU A 439 31.37 7.80 -15.29
N ILE A 440 31.97 7.66 -14.09
CA ILE A 440 32.03 8.76 -13.12
C ILE A 440 32.68 10.01 -13.73
N GLY A 441 32.01 11.14 -13.59
CA GLY A 441 32.42 12.44 -14.12
C GLY A 441 31.99 12.70 -15.57
N ARG A 442 31.45 11.70 -16.29
CA ARG A 442 30.90 11.83 -17.64
C ARG A 442 29.42 12.17 -17.61
N PHE A 443 28.91 12.70 -18.73
CA PHE A 443 27.47 12.77 -18.94
C PHE A 443 26.94 11.39 -19.31
N VAL A 444 25.82 11.02 -18.69
CA VAL A 444 25.16 9.73 -18.87
C VAL A 444 23.68 9.89 -19.14
N ARG A 445 23.11 8.92 -19.84
CA ARG A 445 21.71 8.59 -19.81
C ARG A 445 21.52 7.53 -18.73
N TYR A 446 20.61 7.77 -17.82
CA TYR A 446 20.25 6.86 -16.75
C TYR A 446 18.77 6.56 -16.81
N ALA A 447 18.41 5.28 -16.93
CA ALA A 447 17.03 4.83 -16.97
C ALA A 447 16.84 3.70 -15.97
N VAL A 448 15.73 3.74 -15.22
CA VAL A 448 15.28 2.68 -14.31
C VAL A 448 13.99 2.10 -14.84
N THR A 449 13.97 0.79 -14.97
CA THR A 449 12.78 0.00 -15.31
C THR A 449 12.41 -0.88 -14.11
N ALA A 450 11.27 -1.53 -14.16
CA ALA A 450 10.88 -2.46 -13.11
C ALA A 450 11.83 -3.66 -12.97
N SER A 451 12.54 -4.04 -14.04
CA SER A 451 13.43 -5.23 -14.08
C SER A 451 14.93 -4.94 -14.07
N GLY A 452 15.33 -3.65 -14.04
CA GLY A 452 16.74 -3.29 -14.07
C GLY A 452 16.97 -1.82 -14.31
N TYR A 453 18.24 -1.44 -14.48
CA TYR A 453 18.64 -0.10 -14.87
C TYR A 453 19.60 -0.12 -16.07
N GLU A 454 19.61 0.98 -16.80
CA GLU A 454 20.52 1.21 -17.90
C GLU A 454 21.32 2.49 -17.63
N LEU A 455 22.62 2.41 -17.77
CA LEU A 455 23.53 3.53 -17.64
C LEU A 455 24.47 3.54 -18.86
N ARG A 456 24.40 4.58 -19.70
CA ARG A 456 25.27 4.76 -20.85
C ARG A 456 25.81 6.18 -20.96
N GLU A 457 26.95 6.35 -21.61
CA GLU A 457 27.47 7.69 -21.92
C GLU A 457 26.47 8.47 -22.80
N ALA A 458 26.31 9.75 -22.52
CA ALA A 458 25.48 10.69 -23.27
C ALA A 458 26.29 11.93 -23.69
N SER A 459 25.84 12.58 -24.74
CA SER A 459 26.41 13.87 -25.18
C SER A 459 25.84 15.03 -24.35
N GLN A 460 26.59 16.14 -24.28
CA GLN A 460 26.09 17.36 -23.64
C GLN A 460 24.80 17.87 -24.31
N GLN A 461 24.65 17.69 -25.62
CA GLN A 461 23.46 18.11 -26.37
C GLN A 461 22.21 17.33 -25.93
N GLU A 462 22.32 16.01 -25.68
CA GLU A 462 21.21 15.19 -25.11
C GLU A 462 20.81 15.69 -23.73
N VAL A 463 21.80 16.00 -22.87
CA VAL A 463 21.55 16.54 -21.53
C VAL A 463 20.82 17.89 -21.60
N ASP A 464 21.32 18.82 -22.42
CA ASP A 464 20.73 20.16 -22.54
C ASP A 464 19.29 20.10 -23.09
N ALA A 465 19.01 19.26 -24.08
CA ALA A 465 17.68 19.06 -24.65
C ALA A 465 16.71 18.47 -23.63
N HIS A 466 17.16 17.51 -22.84
CA HIS A 466 16.34 16.90 -21.79
C HIS A 466 15.91 17.94 -20.74
N PHE A 467 16.85 18.73 -20.22
CA PHE A 467 16.55 19.72 -19.20
C PHE A 467 15.65 20.85 -19.70
N GLU A 468 15.79 21.26 -20.96
CA GLU A 468 14.90 22.27 -21.52
C GLU A 468 13.48 21.74 -21.70
N ALA A 469 13.32 20.46 -22.07
CA ALA A 469 12.01 19.82 -22.21
C ALA A 469 11.27 19.63 -20.88
N MET A 470 11.99 19.56 -19.75
CA MET A 470 11.38 19.38 -18.41
C MET A 470 10.86 20.69 -17.79
N ARG A 471 11.28 21.85 -18.26
CA ARG A 471 10.84 23.13 -17.67
C ARG A 471 9.39 23.45 -18.07
N PRO A 472 8.55 23.91 -17.13
CA PRO A 472 7.22 24.40 -17.51
C PRO A 472 7.28 25.53 -18.54
N ASP A 473 6.37 25.48 -19.51
CA ASP A 473 6.32 26.49 -20.60
C ASP A 473 5.99 27.90 -20.10
N ALA A 474 5.15 28.02 -19.06
CA ALA A 474 4.63 29.29 -18.55
C ALA A 474 5.06 29.58 -17.10
N PRO A 475 5.33 30.85 -16.77
CA PRO A 475 5.51 31.27 -15.37
C PRO A 475 4.27 31.01 -14.54
N GLN A 476 4.47 30.65 -13.28
CA GLN A 476 3.42 30.38 -12.30
C GLN A 476 3.39 31.47 -11.22
N THR A 477 2.22 32.02 -10.98
CA THR A 477 2.02 32.98 -9.88
C THR A 477 1.19 32.33 -8.79
N PRO A 478 1.75 32.11 -7.58
CA PRO A 478 1.00 31.50 -6.48
C PRO A 478 -0.21 32.36 -6.07
N PRO A 479 -1.39 31.77 -5.86
CA PRO A 479 -2.56 32.52 -5.39
C PRO A 479 -2.30 33.07 -3.99
N ARG A 480 -2.66 34.35 -3.74
CA ARG A 480 -2.38 35.01 -2.48
C ARG A 480 -3.52 35.96 -2.08
N ASP A 481 -4.20 35.63 -0.98
CA ASP A 481 -5.19 36.51 -0.36
C ASP A 481 -4.59 37.16 0.89
N LEU A 482 -4.48 38.50 0.88
CA LEU A 482 -3.96 39.30 1.98
C LEU A 482 -5.07 40.02 2.77
N SER A 483 -6.33 39.74 2.50
CA SER A 483 -7.47 40.38 3.15
C SER A 483 -7.63 39.96 4.62
N VAL A 484 -7.24 38.71 4.93
CA VAL A 484 -7.28 38.15 6.29
C VAL A 484 -6.07 38.66 7.10
N ARG A 485 -6.32 39.35 8.19
CA ARG A 485 -5.28 39.97 9.03
C ARG A 485 -5.24 39.46 10.47
N GLU A 486 -6.06 38.52 10.82
CA GLU A 486 -6.09 37.89 12.13
C GLU A 486 -5.54 36.48 12.11
N VAL A 487 -4.86 36.06 13.18
CA VAL A 487 -4.56 34.67 13.44
C VAL A 487 -5.86 33.96 13.79
N ARG A 488 -6.16 32.83 13.15
CA ARG A 488 -7.39 32.06 13.38
C ARG A 488 -7.12 30.74 14.04
N ALA A 489 -7.97 30.33 14.97
CA ALA A 489 -8.05 28.96 15.40
C ALA A 489 -8.53 28.09 14.22
N PHE A 490 -8.11 26.82 14.18
CA PHE A 490 -8.48 25.89 13.08
C PHE A 490 -9.99 25.79 12.86
N ALA A 491 -10.80 25.91 13.90
CA ALA A 491 -12.27 25.94 13.76
C ALA A 491 -12.81 27.09 12.86
N GLY A 492 -11.99 28.11 12.64
CA GLY A 492 -12.33 29.26 11.77
C GLY A 492 -11.63 29.25 10.41
N VAL A 493 -10.94 28.18 10.05
CA VAL A 493 -10.22 28.04 8.78
C VAL A 493 -10.82 26.88 7.97
N ARG A 494 -11.07 27.10 6.69
CA ARG A 494 -11.68 26.13 5.78
C ARG A 494 -10.72 25.78 4.65
N PHE A 495 -11.03 24.72 3.90
CA PHE A 495 -10.26 24.31 2.73
C PHE A 495 -10.07 25.44 1.71
N ALA A 496 -11.14 26.21 1.44
CA ALA A 496 -11.12 27.34 0.50
C ALA A 496 -10.22 28.52 0.96
N ASP A 497 -9.80 28.56 2.23
CA ASP A 497 -8.95 29.61 2.78
C ASP A 497 -7.44 29.37 2.52
N ALA A 498 -7.09 28.33 1.75
CA ALA A 498 -5.70 28.04 1.38
C ALA A 498 -4.95 29.26 0.78
N PRO A 499 -5.55 30.11 -0.07
CA PRO A 499 -4.90 31.35 -0.55
C PRO A 499 -4.54 32.35 0.56
N ALA A 500 -5.19 32.29 1.73
CA ALA A 500 -4.97 33.20 2.86
C ALA A 500 -4.05 32.61 3.95
N PHE A 501 -4.07 31.29 4.17
CA PHE A 501 -3.34 30.62 5.25
C PHE A 501 -2.29 29.63 4.80
N GLY A 502 -2.23 29.33 3.51
CA GLY A 502 -1.44 28.26 2.92
C GLY A 502 -2.15 26.90 2.99
N VAL A 503 -1.72 26.00 2.11
CA VAL A 503 -2.38 24.69 1.88
C VAL A 503 -2.35 23.81 3.13
N LYS A 504 -1.21 23.73 3.80
CA LYS A 504 -1.06 22.88 4.99
C LYS A 504 -2.00 23.30 6.13
N ALA A 505 -2.15 24.60 6.38
CA ALA A 505 -3.09 25.10 7.39
C ALA A 505 -4.53 24.78 7.03
N ALA A 506 -4.92 25.00 5.77
CA ALA A 506 -6.26 24.71 5.27
C ALA A 506 -6.59 23.21 5.37
N ASN A 507 -5.67 22.33 4.96
CA ASN A 507 -5.86 20.87 5.05
C ASN A 507 -5.98 20.40 6.50
N LEU A 508 -5.09 20.86 7.39
CA LEU A 508 -5.14 20.49 8.81
C LEU A 508 -6.43 20.94 9.51
N ALA A 509 -6.87 22.16 9.24
CA ALA A 509 -8.13 22.68 9.78
C ALA A 509 -9.33 21.86 9.26
N THR A 510 -9.36 21.58 7.96
CA THR A 510 -10.45 20.86 7.29
C THR A 510 -10.57 19.41 7.76
N MET A 511 -9.46 18.72 8.02
CA MET A 511 -9.49 17.34 8.54
C MET A 511 -10.28 17.21 9.85
N ARG A 512 -10.35 18.24 10.66
CA ARG A 512 -11.13 18.25 11.91
C ARG A 512 -12.64 18.14 11.68
N GLU A 513 -13.11 18.49 10.48
CA GLU A 513 -14.51 18.39 10.08
C GLU A 513 -14.89 17.01 9.50
N PHE A 514 -13.93 16.07 9.39
CA PHE A 514 -14.16 14.75 8.80
C PHE A 514 -14.76 13.71 9.75
N GLY A 515 -15.12 14.11 10.96
CA GLY A 515 -15.78 13.26 11.94
C GLY A 515 -14.83 12.34 12.72
N PHE A 516 -13.56 12.63 12.75
CA PHE A 516 -12.61 11.91 13.60
C PHE A 516 -12.87 12.17 15.09
N ALA A 517 -12.54 11.18 15.92
CA ALA A 517 -12.62 11.32 17.38
C ALA A 517 -11.72 12.49 17.86
N ASP A 518 -12.09 13.10 18.97
CA ASP A 518 -11.31 14.18 19.59
C ASP A 518 -9.87 13.76 19.85
N GLY A 519 -8.93 14.65 19.51
CA GLY A 519 -7.50 14.40 19.64
C GLY A 519 -6.86 13.58 18.50
N ARG A 520 -7.65 13.07 17.55
CA ARG A 520 -7.13 12.32 16.38
C ARG A 520 -6.34 13.21 15.42
N THR A 521 -6.70 14.48 15.31
CA THR A 521 -6.00 15.50 14.52
C THR A 521 -5.52 16.63 15.43
N PRO A 522 -4.41 17.32 15.10
CA PRO A 522 -3.94 18.46 15.90
C PRO A 522 -4.99 19.57 15.97
N ASP A 523 -5.09 20.23 17.13
CA ASP A 523 -5.75 21.50 17.28
C ASP A 523 -4.73 22.64 17.36
N GLY A 524 -5.11 23.83 16.92
CA GLY A 524 -4.19 24.96 16.92
C GLY A 524 -4.68 26.18 16.17
N TYR A 525 -3.72 26.96 15.70
CA TYR A 525 -3.95 28.23 15.05
C TYR A 525 -3.23 28.32 13.72
N ALA A 526 -3.76 29.10 12.81
CA ALA A 526 -3.16 29.44 11.52
C ALA A 526 -2.83 30.94 11.47
N VAL A 527 -1.56 31.26 11.23
CA VAL A 527 -1.07 32.61 10.96
C VAL A 527 -1.21 32.86 9.45
N PRO A 528 -1.92 33.93 9.02
CA PRO A 528 -2.19 34.17 7.61
C PRO A 528 -0.97 34.68 6.84
N LEU A 529 -0.99 34.53 5.52
CA LEU A 529 0.05 35.00 4.59
C LEU A 529 0.25 36.54 4.67
N SER A 530 -0.78 37.28 5.07
CA SER A 530 -0.72 38.73 5.26
C SER A 530 0.30 39.12 6.32
N PHE A 531 0.56 38.26 7.31
CA PHE A 531 1.62 38.51 8.33
C PHE A 531 2.99 38.49 7.67
N TYR A 532 3.25 37.50 6.82
CA TYR A 532 4.50 37.42 6.06
C TYR A 532 4.67 38.68 5.17
N ASP A 533 3.63 39.03 4.40
CA ASP A 533 3.67 40.19 3.53
C ASP A 533 3.93 41.52 4.30
N ALA A 534 3.21 41.74 5.41
CA ALA A 534 3.39 42.91 6.25
C ALA A 534 4.80 42.95 6.87
N PHE A 535 5.31 41.81 7.34
CA PHE A 535 6.66 41.69 7.88
C PHE A 535 7.73 41.99 6.82
N MET A 536 7.58 41.45 5.61
CA MET A 536 8.51 41.68 4.51
C MET A 536 8.54 43.18 4.09
N ARG A 537 7.37 43.82 4.01
CA ARG A 537 7.25 45.26 3.69
C ARG A 537 7.83 46.16 4.78
N HIS A 538 7.50 45.86 6.05
CA HIS A 538 7.96 46.65 7.19
C HIS A 538 9.49 46.77 7.26
N ASN A 539 10.18 45.65 6.90
CA ASN A 539 11.65 45.57 6.94
C ASN A 539 12.33 45.87 5.59
N GLY A 540 11.61 46.22 4.53
CA GLY A 540 12.17 46.46 3.19
C GLY A 540 12.77 45.17 2.56
N PHE A 541 12.32 44.00 2.98
CA PHE A 541 12.87 42.73 2.52
C PHE A 541 12.48 42.39 1.11
N TYR A 542 11.36 42.87 0.59
CA TYR A 542 10.98 42.66 -0.83
C TYR A 542 11.94 43.39 -1.78
N GLU A 543 12.35 44.59 -1.45
CA GLU A 543 13.31 45.39 -2.21
C GLU A 543 14.69 44.71 -2.21
N MET A 544 15.16 44.31 -1.03
CA MET A 544 16.41 43.52 -0.92
C MET A 544 16.37 42.19 -1.68
N ALA A 545 15.26 41.47 -1.63
CA ALA A 545 15.09 40.24 -2.36
C ALA A 545 15.12 40.48 -3.88
N ARG A 546 14.41 41.49 -4.35
CA ARG A 546 14.37 41.87 -5.77
C ARG A 546 15.77 42.26 -6.27
N GLU A 547 16.51 43.06 -5.54
CA GLU A 547 17.89 43.40 -5.87
C GLU A 547 18.77 42.15 -5.93
N MET A 548 18.69 41.28 -4.91
CA MET A 548 19.49 40.05 -4.83
C MET A 548 19.29 39.12 -6.03
N VAL A 549 18.03 38.81 -6.39
CA VAL A 549 17.72 37.84 -7.45
C VAL A 549 17.96 38.36 -8.87
N THR A 550 18.21 39.69 -9.04
CA THR A 550 18.45 40.31 -10.32
C THR A 550 19.93 40.42 -10.66
N THR A 551 20.85 40.20 -9.72
CA THR A 551 22.31 40.29 -10.00
C THR A 551 22.80 39.14 -10.85
N ASP A 552 23.71 39.42 -11.81
CA ASP A 552 24.21 38.41 -12.72
C ASP A 552 24.98 37.32 -12.00
N ASP A 553 25.79 37.67 -10.98
CA ASP A 553 26.54 36.70 -10.19
C ASP A 553 25.62 35.72 -9.41
N PHE A 554 24.49 36.24 -8.90
CA PHE A 554 23.50 35.40 -8.22
C PHE A 554 22.85 34.41 -9.21
N ARG A 555 22.54 34.85 -10.41
CA ARG A 555 21.93 34.01 -11.44
C ARG A 555 22.89 32.97 -12.00
N ALA A 556 24.13 33.33 -12.21
CA ALA A 556 25.10 32.48 -12.87
C ALA A 556 25.76 31.44 -11.96
N ASP A 557 26.03 31.78 -10.68
CA ASP A 557 26.80 30.93 -9.77
C ASP A 557 25.98 30.40 -8.60
N PRO A 558 25.69 29.08 -8.53
CA PRO A 558 24.96 28.46 -7.43
C PRO A 558 25.59 28.69 -6.05
N ALA A 559 26.93 28.72 -5.94
CA ALA A 559 27.61 28.94 -4.66
C ALA A 559 27.43 30.39 -4.18
N THR A 560 27.46 31.37 -5.08
CA THR A 560 27.14 32.77 -4.77
C THR A 560 25.67 32.92 -4.40
N ARG A 561 24.77 32.25 -5.10
CA ARG A 561 23.35 32.21 -4.79
C ARG A 561 23.08 31.67 -3.38
N GLU A 562 23.70 30.55 -3.02
CA GLU A 562 23.56 29.97 -1.69
C GLU A 562 24.04 30.92 -0.59
N ARG A 563 25.22 31.56 -0.76
CA ARG A 563 25.77 32.53 0.18
C ARG A 563 24.83 33.72 0.36
N ALA A 564 24.30 34.27 -0.74
CA ALA A 564 23.39 35.40 -0.74
C ALA A 564 22.07 35.07 -0.01
N LEU A 565 21.46 33.91 -0.37
CA LEU A 565 20.25 33.44 0.30
C LEU A 565 20.44 33.17 1.79
N LYS A 566 21.58 32.58 2.18
CA LYS A 566 21.94 32.40 3.61
C LYS A 566 22.08 33.74 4.35
N ALA A 567 22.70 34.72 3.71
CA ALA A 567 22.83 36.07 4.28
C ALA A 567 21.46 36.79 4.41
N PHE A 568 20.62 36.63 3.38
CA PHE A 568 19.26 37.18 3.39
C PHE A 568 18.40 36.54 4.46
N ARG A 569 18.39 35.23 4.58
CA ARG A 569 17.69 34.52 5.68
C ARG A 569 18.10 34.99 7.06
N LYS A 570 19.40 35.26 7.25
CA LYS A 570 19.90 35.80 8.52
C LYS A 570 19.30 37.19 8.84
N LYS A 571 19.08 38.04 7.81
CA LYS A 571 18.40 39.34 7.99
C LYS A 571 16.92 39.11 8.32
N VAL A 572 16.20 38.24 7.59
CA VAL A 572 14.80 37.92 7.87
C VAL A 572 14.59 37.38 9.27
N LYS A 573 15.43 36.49 9.79
CA LYS A 573 15.37 36.00 11.18
C LYS A 573 15.54 37.07 12.23
N ARG A 574 16.21 38.18 11.88
CA ARG A 574 16.48 39.33 12.77
C ARG A 574 15.57 40.54 12.54
N GLY A 575 14.68 40.45 11.54
CA GLY A 575 13.78 41.52 11.19
C GLY A 575 12.87 41.93 12.35
N GLU A 576 12.47 43.18 12.37
CA GLU A 576 11.55 43.71 13.35
C GLU A 576 10.12 43.24 13.07
N MET A 577 9.45 42.68 14.09
CA MET A 577 8.04 42.28 13.98
C MET A 577 7.17 43.49 14.24
N PRO A 578 6.26 43.90 13.34
CA PRO A 578 5.30 44.95 13.60
C PRO A 578 4.55 44.74 14.92
N SER A 579 4.31 45.83 15.70
CA SER A 579 3.72 45.74 17.05
C SER A 579 2.40 44.98 17.07
N TRP A 580 1.50 45.26 16.13
CA TRP A 580 0.19 44.56 16.04
C TRP A 580 0.32 43.06 15.80
N MET A 581 1.34 42.62 15.04
CA MET A 581 1.62 41.20 14.86
C MET A 581 2.21 40.57 16.11
N TYR A 582 3.08 41.35 16.81
CA TYR A 582 3.67 40.91 18.07
C TYR A 582 2.57 40.68 19.10
N ASP A 583 1.61 41.64 19.24
CA ASP A 583 0.48 41.57 20.16
C ASP A 583 -0.42 40.35 19.83
N ALA A 584 -0.76 40.14 18.55
CA ALA A 584 -1.53 38.98 18.12
C ALA A 584 -0.83 37.65 18.45
N LEU A 585 0.49 37.55 18.26
CA LEU A 585 1.25 36.34 18.61
C LEU A 585 1.38 36.17 20.13
N THR A 586 1.37 37.26 20.92
CA THR A 586 1.31 37.19 22.39
C THR A 586 0.00 36.55 22.86
N GLU A 587 -1.12 36.98 22.30
CA GLU A 587 -2.44 36.39 22.59
C GLU A 587 -2.47 34.92 22.30
N VAL A 588 -2.02 34.52 21.10
CA VAL A 588 -1.96 33.11 20.69
C VAL A 588 -1.02 32.32 21.59
N GLN A 589 0.17 32.82 21.92
CA GLN A 589 1.11 32.16 22.83
C GLN A 589 0.49 31.96 24.22
N GLY A 590 -0.26 32.95 24.71
CA GLY A 590 -0.97 32.86 25.97
C GLY A 590 -2.14 31.89 26.01
N SER A 591 -2.68 31.48 24.84
CA SER A 591 -3.75 30.49 24.73
C SER A 591 -3.26 29.05 24.93
N PHE A 592 -1.96 28.80 24.79
CA PHE A 592 -1.38 27.46 25.05
C PHE A 592 -1.10 27.28 26.55
N PRO A 593 -1.20 26.03 27.05
CA PRO A 593 -0.84 25.75 28.44
C PRO A 593 0.56 26.20 28.77
N GLN A 594 0.74 26.73 29.99
CA GLN A 594 2.04 27.22 30.46
C GLN A 594 3.08 26.10 30.41
N GLY A 595 4.23 26.35 29.81
CA GLY A 595 5.31 25.36 29.66
C GLY A 595 5.13 24.39 28.49
N GLN A 596 4.05 24.51 27.71
CA GLN A 596 3.82 23.69 26.52
C GLN A 596 4.68 24.18 25.36
N PRO A 597 5.57 23.33 24.78
CA PRO A 597 6.25 23.67 23.53
C PRO A 597 5.25 23.79 22.38
N ILE A 598 5.44 24.80 21.52
CA ILE A 598 4.57 25.06 20.37
C ILE A 598 5.30 24.67 19.08
N ARG A 599 4.71 23.79 18.28
CA ARG A 599 5.21 23.46 16.95
C ARG A 599 4.77 24.52 15.95
N CYS A 600 5.74 25.16 15.30
CA CYS A 600 5.56 26.16 14.26
C CYS A 600 5.89 25.48 12.91
N ARG A 601 4.86 25.18 12.08
CA ARG A 601 5.04 24.52 10.79
C ARG A 601 4.81 25.50 9.65
N SER A 602 5.62 25.40 8.60
CA SER A 602 5.43 26.15 7.36
C SER A 602 4.11 25.80 6.68
N SER A 603 3.46 26.78 6.08
CA SER A 603 2.26 26.63 5.28
C SER A 603 2.28 27.67 4.17
N THR A 604 2.59 27.27 2.94
CA THR A 604 2.78 28.21 1.83
C THR A 604 1.62 28.17 0.84
N ASN A 605 1.56 29.19 -0.01
CA ASN A 605 0.59 29.27 -1.10
C ASN A 605 1.06 28.60 -2.40
N ASN A 606 2.24 27.98 -2.39
CA ASN A 606 2.82 27.33 -3.56
C ASN A 606 3.05 25.84 -3.38
N GLU A 607 2.54 25.22 -2.30
CA GLU A 607 2.75 23.78 -2.06
C GLU A 607 2.03 22.86 -3.08
N ASP A 608 0.88 23.29 -3.62
CA ASP A 608 0.04 22.49 -4.53
C ASP A 608 -0.10 23.12 -5.92
N LEU A 609 0.90 23.85 -6.39
CA LEU A 609 0.90 24.34 -7.77
C LEU A 609 1.08 23.20 -8.78
N PRO A 610 0.51 23.31 -9.98
CA PRO A 610 0.66 22.26 -11.00
C PRO A 610 2.13 21.90 -11.26
N GLY A 611 2.44 20.61 -11.13
CA GLY A 611 3.79 20.08 -11.32
C GLY A 611 4.80 20.48 -10.24
N PHE A 612 4.40 21.17 -9.17
CA PHE A 612 5.29 21.58 -8.09
C PHE A 612 4.86 20.97 -6.76
N SER A 613 5.79 20.36 -6.06
CA SER A 613 5.59 19.91 -4.68
C SER A 613 6.49 20.69 -3.72
N GLY A 614 5.85 21.40 -2.79
CA GLY A 614 6.54 22.11 -1.71
C GLY A 614 7.02 21.24 -0.55
N ALA A 615 6.89 19.92 -0.68
CA ALA A 615 7.21 18.97 0.37
C ALA A 615 8.69 19.03 0.80
N GLY A 616 8.93 19.16 2.10
CA GLY A 616 10.29 19.18 2.66
C GLY A 616 11.17 20.35 2.23
N LEU A 617 10.63 21.38 1.55
CA LEU A 617 11.37 22.55 1.14
C LEU A 617 11.53 23.58 2.26
N TYR A 618 10.62 23.60 3.21
CA TYR A 618 10.49 24.63 4.22
C TYR A 618 10.66 24.05 5.62
N ASP A 619 11.31 24.83 6.50
CA ASP A 619 11.62 24.41 7.86
C ASP A 619 10.40 24.52 8.78
N SER A 620 10.36 23.66 9.77
CA SER A 620 9.44 23.72 10.90
C SER A 620 10.22 23.78 12.21
N PHE A 621 9.80 24.58 13.15
CA PHE A 621 10.49 24.81 14.41
C PHE A 621 9.60 24.46 15.60
N THR A 622 10.22 24.02 16.68
CA THR A 622 9.55 23.87 17.98
C THR A 622 9.96 25.05 18.86
N HIS A 623 9.01 25.96 19.13
CA HIS A 623 9.18 27.03 20.07
C HIS A 623 9.13 26.48 21.49
N LYS A 624 10.23 26.60 22.22
CA LYS A 624 10.33 26.14 23.60
C LYS A 624 9.93 27.28 24.56
N PRO A 625 9.50 26.93 25.80
CA PRO A 625 9.08 27.95 26.78
C PRO A 625 10.18 28.94 27.19
N ASP A 626 11.46 28.56 27.08
CA ASP A 626 12.64 29.34 27.40
C ASP A 626 13.15 30.19 26.23
N GLU A 627 12.56 30.11 25.05
CA GLU A 627 12.98 30.87 23.86
C GLU A 627 12.31 32.25 23.75
N GLY A 628 11.55 32.64 24.76
CA GLY A 628 10.93 33.97 24.86
C GLY A 628 9.64 34.08 24.05
N HIS A 629 9.54 35.10 23.19
CA HIS A 629 8.31 35.36 22.45
C HIS A 629 8.21 34.55 21.17
N LEU A 630 6.99 34.05 20.85
CA LEU A 630 6.69 33.20 19.72
C LEU A 630 7.13 33.75 18.35
N SER A 631 7.22 35.09 18.23
CA SER A 631 7.72 35.75 17.02
C SER A 631 9.13 35.30 16.59
N VAL A 632 9.94 34.77 17.51
CA VAL A 632 11.28 34.25 17.19
C VAL A 632 11.15 33.07 16.24
N SER A 633 10.33 32.10 16.60
CA SER A 633 10.10 30.88 15.78
C SER A 633 9.31 31.20 14.51
N VAL A 634 8.35 32.11 14.55
CA VAL A 634 7.62 32.56 13.36
C VAL A 634 8.56 33.20 12.33
N ARG A 635 9.50 34.03 12.72
CA ARG A 635 10.52 34.63 11.82
C ARG A 635 11.46 33.54 11.25
N GLN A 636 11.77 32.50 12.02
CA GLN A 636 12.55 31.37 11.51
C GLN A 636 11.80 30.62 10.40
N VAL A 637 10.49 30.37 10.57
CA VAL A 637 9.63 29.80 9.54
C VAL A 637 9.55 30.73 8.32
N PHE A 638 9.34 32.02 8.49
CA PHE A 638 9.34 32.98 7.39
C PHE A 638 10.65 32.97 6.59
N ALA A 639 11.79 32.90 7.27
CA ALA A 639 13.09 32.84 6.64
C ALA A 639 13.28 31.58 5.79
N SER A 640 12.60 30.47 6.13
CA SER A 640 12.73 29.19 5.41
C SER A 640 12.17 29.24 3.98
N LEU A 641 11.30 30.22 3.66
CA LEU A 641 10.86 30.44 2.27
C LEU A 641 12.05 30.72 1.34
N TRP A 642 13.14 31.27 1.87
CA TRP A 642 14.37 31.60 1.15
C TRP A 642 15.47 30.56 1.36
N ASN A 643 15.14 29.32 1.73
CA ASN A 643 16.08 28.20 1.69
C ASN A 643 16.61 28.05 0.28
N PHE A 644 17.88 27.69 0.14
CA PHE A 644 18.53 27.53 -1.17
C PHE A 644 17.74 26.54 -2.04
N ARG A 645 17.43 25.38 -1.50
CA ARG A 645 16.64 24.37 -2.19
C ARG A 645 15.25 24.87 -2.61
N ALA A 646 14.54 25.56 -1.71
CA ALA A 646 13.23 26.12 -2.01
C ALA A 646 13.28 27.20 -3.11
N TYR A 647 14.37 27.97 -3.15
CA TYR A 647 14.62 28.93 -4.23
C TYR A 647 14.85 28.21 -5.57
N GLU A 648 15.77 27.23 -5.63
CA GLU A 648 16.10 26.46 -6.84
C GLU A 648 14.85 25.80 -7.44
N GLU A 649 14.02 25.20 -6.60
CA GLU A 649 12.78 24.56 -7.06
C GLU A 649 11.80 25.56 -7.68
N ARG A 650 11.58 26.69 -7.00
CA ARG A 650 10.72 27.74 -7.58
C ARG A 650 11.28 28.32 -8.87
N GLU A 651 12.60 28.49 -8.94
CA GLU A 651 13.27 28.95 -10.17
C GLU A 651 13.09 27.96 -11.34
N PHE A 652 13.28 26.68 -11.09
CA PHE A 652 13.08 25.65 -12.10
C PHE A 652 11.62 25.63 -12.60
N HIS A 653 10.64 25.69 -11.68
CA HIS A 653 9.21 25.67 -12.01
C HIS A 653 8.67 27.04 -12.43
N ARG A 654 9.55 28.03 -12.65
CA ARG A 654 9.19 29.41 -13.05
C ARG A 654 8.16 30.06 -12.10
N ILE A 655 8.22 29.73 -10.81
CA ILE A 655 7.32 30.29 -9.79
C ILE A 655 7.82 31.65 -9.32
N ASP A 656 6.94 32.66 -9.33
CA ASP A 656 7.26 34.01 -8.86
C ASP A 656 7.67 33.99 -7.37
N HIS A 657 8.96 34.25 -7.12
CA HIS A 657 9.55 34.27 -5.78
C HIS A 657 8.95 35.31 -4.84
N LEU A 658 8.50 36.44 -5.39
CA LEU A 658 7.96 37.54 -4.60
C LEU A 658 6.46 37.39 -4.31
N MET A 659 5.78 36.58 -5.11
CA MET A 659 4.39 36.20 -4.89
C MET A 659 4.24 34.99 -3.97
N ALA A 660 5.28 34.17 -3.84
CA ALA A 660 5.33 33.13 -2.84
C ALA A 660 5.29 33.74 -1.42
N ALA A 661 4.46 33.19 -0.55
CA ALA A 661 4.26 33.70 0.80
C ALA A 661 4.15 32.54 1.82
N MET A 662 4.46 32.87 3.09
CA MET A 662 4.56 31.90 4.17
C MET A 662 3.52 32.17 5.25
N GLY A 663 2.55 31.29 5.42
CA GLY A 663 1.75 31.18 6.63
C GLY A 663 2.43 30.26 7.65
N VAL A 664 1.92 30.25 8.88
CA VAL A 664 2.46 29.39 9.93
C VAL A 664 1.33 28.67 10.65
N VAL A 665 1.45 27.36 10.74
CA VAL A 665 0.61 26.53 11.60
C VAL A 665 1.22 26.46 12.99
N LEU A 666 0.44 26.72 14.01
CA LEU A 666 0.82 26.70 15.43
C LEU A 666 -0.02 25.66 16.15
N HIS A 667 0.62 24.65 16.72
CA HIS A 667 -0.09 23.62 17.50
C HIS A 667 0.79 23.10 18.65
N PRO A 668 0.21 22.46 19.69
CA PRO A 668 0.99 21.87 20.76
C PRO A 668 2.01 20.86 20.20
N ASN A 669 3.26 20.96 20.64
CA ASN A 669 4.26 19.94 20.32
C ASN A 669 4.07 18.77 21.29
N GLN A 670 3.46 17.69 20.82
CA GLN A 670 3.34 16.45 21.57
C GLN A 670 4.61 15.62 21.37
N LYS A 671 5.45 15.55 22.40
CA LYS A 671 6.60 14.64 22.47
C LYS A 671 6.13 13.29 23.01
N ARG A 672 6.96 12.28 22.79
CA ARG A 672 6.80 10.89 23.22
C ARG A 672 5.84 10.12 22.32
N GLU A 673 6.44 9.46 21.39
CA GLU A 673 5.79 8.65 20.37
C GLU A 673 6.30 7.21 20.52
N GLN A 674 5.38 6.24 20.49
CA GLN A 674 5.77 4.84 20.35
C GLN A 674 6.24 4.57 18.93
N VAL A 675 5.52 5.11 17.96
CA VAL A 675 5.71 4.87 16.53
C VAL A 675 5.44 6.14 15.76
N ASN A 676 6.28 6.44 14.79
CA ASN A 676 6.01 7.39 13.71
C ASN A 676 5.78 6.64 12.41
N GLY A 677 4.91 7.17 11.54
CA GLY A 677 4.62 6.56 10.26
C GLY A 677 4.22 7.54 9.17
N VAL A 678 4.41 7.09 7.94
CA VAL A 678 3.89 7.69 6.73
C VAL A 678 3.10 6.65 5.97
N ALA A 679 1.96 7.03 5.42
CA ALA A 679 1.10 6.14 4.66
C ALA A 679 0.61 6.82 3.38
N VAL A 680 0.37 6.04 2.33
CA VAL A 680 -0.21 6.52 1.08
C VAL A 680 -1.41 5.66 0.73
N THR A 681 -2.52 6.28 0.33
CA THR A 681 -3.77 5.58 -0.02
C THR A 681 -3.71 4.92 -1.39
N LYS A 682 -2.53 4.44 -1.76
CA LYS A 682 -2.28 3.56 -2.90
C LYS A 682 -1.06 2.70 -2.60
N ASP A 683 -0.88 1.64 -3.35
CA ASP A 683 0.36 0.86 -3.35
C ASP A 683 1.39 1.58 -4.23
N VAL A 684 2.39 2.16 -3.59
CA VAL A 684 3.45 2.92 -4.28
C VAL A 684 4.46 2.01 -4.99
N LEU A 685 4.39 0.69 -4.77
CA LEU A 685 5.24 -0.30 -5.43
C LEU A 685 4.67 -0.74 -6.79
N TYR A 686 3.38 -0.52 -7.03
CA TYR A 686 2.69 -0.93 -8.25
C TYR A 686 1.99 0.24 -8.93
N LYS A 687 2.45 0.59 -10.15
CA LYS A 687 1.84 1.69 -10.94
C LYS A 687 0.50 1.32 -11.60
N ALA A 688 0.24 0.03 -11.84
CA ALA A 688 -0.95 -0.42 -12.57
C ALA A 688 -1.88 -1.27 -11.69
N GLN A 689 -2.60 -0.62 -10.77
CA GLN A 689 -3.61 -1.32 -9.97
C GLN A 689 -5.02 -1.02 -10.45
N HIS A 690 -5.83 -2.07 -10.54
CA HIS A 690 -7.27 -1.89 -10.67
C HIS A 690 -7.82 -1.30 -9.36
N PRO A 691 -8.77 -0.34 -9.38
CA PRO A 691 -9.31 0.28 -8.16
C PRO A 691 -9.79 -0.71 -7.09
N SER A 692 -10.40 -1.84 -7.51
CA SER A 692 -10.88 -2.89 -6.60
C SER A 692 -9.77 -3.68 -5.87
N THR A 693 -8.52 -3.58 -6.34
CA THR A 693 -7.37 -4.28 -5.73
C THR A 693 -6.39 -3.34 -5.04
N ARG A 694 -6.74 -2.05 -4.96
CA ARG A 694 -5.90 -1.02 -4.32
C ARG A 694 -5.56 -1.41 -2.89
N LEU A 695 -4.27 -1.40 -2.57
CA LEU A 695 -3.75 -1.52 -1.22
C LEU A 695 -3.17 -0.17 -0.79
N TYR A 696 -3.12 0.07 0.52
CA TYR A 696 -2.49 1.25 1.11
C TYR A 696 -1.07 0.91 1.53
N PHE A 697 -0.10 1.67 1.10
CA PHE A 697 1.28 1.49 1.54
C PHE A 697 1.51 2.25 2.86
N VAL A 698 2.14 1.59 3.83
CA VAL A 698 2.42 2.16 5.15
C VAL A 698 3.85 1.85 5.54
N ASN A 699 4.55 2.86 6.02
CA ASN A 699 5.92 2.77 6.48
C ASN A 699 6.01 3.33 7.91
N VAL A 700 6.53 2.56 8.87
CA VAL A 700 6.54 2.93 10.29
C VAL A 700 7.86 2.58 10.97
N GLN A 701 8.26 3.40 11.94
CA GLN A 701 9.44 3.16 12.77
C GLN A 701 9.19 3.52 14.24
N VAL A 702 9.98 2.94 15.11
CA VAL A 702 9.91 3.14 16.57
C VAL A 702 10.31 4.56 16.95
N GLY A 703 9.55 5.18 17.84
CA GLY A 703 9.88 6.45 18.49
C GLY A 703 9.83 7.66 17.56
N GLU A 704 10.73 8.60 17.78
CA GLU A 704 10.89 9.82 17.00
C GLU A 704 11.70 9.63 15.71
N ASP A 705 12.16 8.40 15.44
CA ASP A 705 12.95 8.10 14.24
C ASP A 705 12.14 8.43 12.99
N LEU A 706 12.77 9.19 12.12
CA LEU A 706 12.11 9.63 10.89
C LEU A 706 12.04 8.46 9.91
N VAL A 707 10.84 8.03 9.62
CA VAL A 707 10.57 7.00 8.60
C VAL A 707 11.02 7.47 7.23
N THR A 708 10.87 8.76 6.97
CA THR A 708 11.23 9.41 5.70
C THR A 708 12.72 9.76 5.61
N ASN A 709 13.43 9.77 6.72
CA ASN A 709 14.86 10.04 6.78
C ASN A 709 15.50 9.22 7.91
N PRO A 710 15.55 7.88 7.77
CA PRO A 710 16.08 7.02 8.81
C PRO A 710 17.58 7.26 9.01
N GLU A 711 18.07 7.04 10.23
CA GLU A 711 19.51 6.90 10.47
C GLU A 711 20.06 5.73 9.64
N ALA A 712 21.33 5.79 9.25
CA ALA A 712 21.95 4.86 8.30
C ALA A 712 21.79 3.35 8.64
N ALA A 713 21.50 3.02 9.90
CA ALA A 713 21.26 1.65 10.36
C ALA A 713 19.79 1.34 10.66
N SER A 714 18.86 2.27 10.42
CA SER A 714 17.45 2.10 10.73
C SER A 714 16.69 1.53 9.54
N VAL A 715 16.05 0.38 9.73
CA VAL A 715 15.19 -0.27 8.76
C VAL A 715 13.76 -0.21 9.30
N PRO A 716 12.86 0.59 8.72
CA PRO A 716 11.47 0.69 9.18
C PRO A 716 10.64 -0.54 8.79
N GLU A 717 9.49 -0.71 9.44
CA GLU A 717 8.48 -1.70 9.03
C GLU A 717 7.70 -1.16 7.85
N GLU A 718 7.52 -1.99 6.82
CA GLU A 718 6.72 -1.72 5.63
C GLU A 718 5.51 -2.63 5.59
N LEU A 719 4.33 -2.06 5.33
CA LEU A 719 3.06 -2.76 5.32
C LEU A 719 2.26 -2.38 4.07
N LEU A 720 1.52 -3.35 3.55
CA LEU A 720 0.37 -3.09 2.68
C LEU A 720 -0.91 -3.38 3.46
N LEU A 721 -1.79 -2.39 3.54
CA LEU A 721 -3.09 -2.54 4.19
C LEU A 721 -4.19 -2.53 3.13
N SER A 722 -5.06 -3.52 3.15
CA SER A 722 -6.25 -3.49 2.33
C SER A 722 -7.23 -2.44 2.88
N PRO A 723 -7.86 -1.61 2.04
CA PRO A 723 -8.86 -0.63 2.47
C PRO A 723 -10.04 -1.26 3.19
N ARG A 724 -10.42 -2.46 2.79
CA ARG A 724 -11.63 -3.14 3.22
C ARG A 724 -11.36 -4.46 3.94
N ASN A 725 -10.41 -5.26 3.48
CA ASN A 725 -10.19 -6.62 3.94
C ASN A 725 -8.86 -6.79 4.71
N PRO A 726 -8.87 -6.88 6.06
CA PRO A 726 -7.65 -7.06 6.87
C PRO A 726 -6.85 -8.33 6.56
N ARG A 727 -7.46 -9.35 5.93
CA ARG A 727 -6.75 -10.58 5.54
C ARG A 727 -5.80 -10.38 4.37
N ARG A 728 -6.03 -9.33 3.57
CA ARG A 728 -5.13 -8.93 2.49
C ARG A 728 -3.98 -8.06 2.99
N ASP A 729 -3.95 -7.72 4.29
CA ASP A 729 -2.83 -7.00 4.88
C ASP A 729 -1.56 -7.83 4.77
N ARG A 730 -0.47 -7.15 4.42
CA ARG A 730 0.83 -7.77 4.24
C ARG A 730 1.89 -6.99 5.02
N VAL A 731 2.77 -7.72 5.68
CA VAL A 731 4.01 -7.16 6.21
C VAL A 731 5.10 -7.44 5.18
N LEU A 732 5.57 -6.39 4.52
CA LEU A 732 6.62 -6.51 3.52
C LEU A 732 7.99 -6.62 4.17
N GLN A 733 8.19 -5.84 5.24
CA GLN A 733 9.42 -5.81 5.99
C GLN A 733 9.15 -5.50 7.44
N ARG A 734 9.89 -6.14 8.35
CA ARG A 734 9.89 -5.83 9.78
C ARG A 734 10.91 -4.75 10.11
N SER A 735 10.58 -3.92 11.10
CA SER A 735 11.56 -2.98 11.63
C SER A 735 12.70 -3.72 12.32
N ASN A 736 13.93 -3.30 12.06
CA ASN A 736 15.10 -3.79 12.81
C ASN A 736 15.18 -3.27 14.26
N ARG A 737 14.25 -2.38 14.65
CA ARG A 737 14.10 -1.86 16.03
C ARG A 737 12.87 -2.46 16.74
N ALA A 738 12.14 -3.36 16.09
CA ALA A 738 11.03 -4.07 16.71
C ALA A 738 11.54 -5.08 17.75
N THR A 739 10.89 -5.12 18.91
CA THR A 739 11.18 -6.12 19.94
C THR A 739 10.61 -7.46 19.49
N ASP A 740 11.42 -8.51 19.53
CA ASP A 740 11.03 -9.90 19.23
C ASP A 740 10.37 -10.11 17.84
N GLY A 741 10.68 -9.25 16.86
CA GLY A 741 10.12 -9.35 15.52
C GLY A 741 8.62 -9.03 15.43
N ALA A 742 8.04 -8.45 16.49
CA ALA A 742 6.63 -8.06 16.49
C ALA A 742 6.35 -6.90 15.52
N SER A 743 5.13 -6.82 15.02
CA SER A 743 4.70 -5.65 14.23
C SER A 743 4.60 -4.41 15.11
N LEU A 744 5.09 -3.29 14.61
CA LEU A 744 5.02 -2.00 15.30
C LEU A 744 3.60 -1.46 15.41
N LEU A 745 2.72 -1.82 14.47
CA LEU A 745 1.30 -1.50 14.52
C LEU A 745 0.50 -2.72 14.97
N SER A 746 -0.18 -2.62 16.10
CA SER A 746 -1.15 -3.62 16.52
C SER A 746 -2.31 -3.74 15.52
N SER A 747 -3.07 -4.83 15.56
CA SER A 747 -4.28 -5.01 14.73
C SER A 747 -5.27 -3.85 14.92
N LYS A 748 -5.44 -3.36 16.16
CA LYS A 748 -6.25 -2.18 16.47
C LYS A 748 -5.72 -0.94 15.74
N HIS A 749 -4.41 -0.67 15.81
CA HIS A 749 -3.83 0.49 15.14
C HIS A 749 -3.97 0.41 13.62
N ARG A 750 -3.81 -0.78 13.02
CA ARG A 750 -4.00 -0.98 11.58
C ARG A 750 -5.45 -0.72 11.16
N GLN A 751 -6.42 -1.18 11.94
CA GLN A 751 -7.83 -0.94 11.66
C GLN A 751 -8.20 0.54 11.79
N GLU A 752 -7.73 1.22 12.85
CA GLU A 752 -7.94 2.66 13.01
C GLU A 752 -7.28 3.47 11.88
N LEU A 753 -6.04 3.12 11.51
CA LEU A 753 -5.32 3.79 10.43
C LEU A 753 -6.07 3.61 9.10
N ARG A 754 -6.52 2.40 8.79
CA ARG A 754 -7.31 2.08 7.59
C ARG A 754 -8.57 2.96 7.48
N ARG A 755 -9.34 3.08 8.57
CA ARG A 755 -10.52 3.96 8.61
C ARG A 755 -10.14 5.42 8.36
N CYS A 756 -9.09 5.91 9.03
CA CYS A 756 -8.60 7.28 8.81
C CYS A 756 -8.15 7.51 7.37
N MET A 757 -7.40 6.57 6.79
CA MET A 757 -6.91 6.66 5.42
C MET A 757 -8.06 6.72 4.40
N ARG A 758 -9.07 5.86 4.55
CA ARG A 758 -10.25 5.85 3.70
C ARG A 758 -11.00 7.19 3.79
N THR A 759 -11.32 7.64 5.01
CA THR A 759 -12.03 8.92 5.21
C THR A 759 -11.24 10.10 4.64
N LEU A 760 -9.93 10.14 4.84
CA LEU A 760 -9.08 11.21 4.29
C LEU A 760 -9.05 11.16 2.77
N HIS A 761 -8.90 9.98 2.19
CA HIS A 761 -8.93 9.79 0.74
C HIS A 761 -10.24 10.31 0.14
N ASP A 762 -11.38 9.81 0.60
CA ASP A 762 -12.70 10.12 0.04
C ASP A 762 -13.04 11.61 0.20
N ARG A 763 -12.79 12.18 1.37
CA ARG A 763 -13.09 13.59 1.65
C ARG A 763 -12.17 14.54 0.86
N PHE A 764 -10.88 14.27 0.80
CA PHE A 764 -9.97 15.11 0.02
C PHE A 764 -10.17 14.93 -1.49
N ALA A 765 -10.47 13.74 -1.98
CA ALA A 765 -10.80 13.54 -3.39
C ALA A 765 -11.98 14.45 -3.82
N GLN A 766 -13.02 14.54 -2.98
CA GLN A 766 -14.14 15.46 -3.21
C GLN A 766 -13.72 16.93 -3.20
N LEU A 767 -12.93 17.34 -2.18
CA LEU A 767 -12.50 18.73 -2.02
C LEU A 767 -11.55 19.21 -3.13
N TYR A 768 -10.68 18.32 -3.61
CA TYR A 768 -9.78 18.60 -4.74
C TYR A 768 -10.45 18.41 -6.12
N GLY A 769 -11.75 18.02 -6.16
CA GLY A 769 -12.46 17.75 -7.41
C GLY A 769 -11.95 16.53 -8.16
N ARG A 770 -11.39 15.55 -7.45
CA ARG A 770 -10.74 14.33 -7.97
C ARG A 770 -11.53 13.07 -7.57
N GLY A 771 -12.84 13.18 -7.29
CA GLY A 771 -13.66 12.05 -6.82
C GLY A 771 -13.74 10.87 -7.81
N ASP A 772 -13.69 11.17 -9.10
CA ASP A 772 -13.74 10.15 -10.18
C ASP A 772 -12.36 9.78 -10.71
N ASP A 773 -11.30 10.17 -10.02
CA ASP A 773 -9.93 9.94 -10.47
C ASP A 773 -9.29 8.77 -9.71
N ASP A 774 -9.25 7.63 -10.36
CA ASP A 774 -8.64 6.41 -9.83
C ASP A 774 -7.13 6.53 -9.52
N ALA A 775 -6.45 7.50 -10.10
CA ALA A 775 -5.05 7.76 -9.81
C ALA A 775 -4.84 8.60 -8.55
N PHE A 776 -5.90 9.29 -8.07
CA PHE A 776 -5.81 10.14 -6.89
C PHE A 776 -5.43 9.32 -5.64
N ALA A 777 -4.47 9.83 -4.89
CA ALA A 777 -4.06 9.26 -3.60
C ALA A 777 -3.72 10.36 -2.60
N ILE A 778 -3.70 10.02 -1.33
CA ILE A 778 -3.35 10.91 -0.22
C ILE A 778 -2.14 10.35 0.51
N GLU A 779 -1.14 11.19 0.74
CA GLU A 779 -0.05 10.94 1.68
C GLU A 779 -0.45 11.44 3.06
N ILE A 780 -0.17 10.62 4.08
CA ILE A 780 -0.59 10.84 5.46
C ILE A 780 0.61 10.66 6.39
N GLU A 781 0.94 11.68 7.17
CA GLU A 781 1.85 11.55 8.31
C GLU A 781 1.04 11.24 9.57
N PHE A 782 1.41 10.19 10.28
CA PHE A 782 0.74 9.80 11.53
C PHE A 782 1.73 9.38 12.60
N LYS A 783 1.24 9.17 13.81
CA LYS A 783 1.98 8.60 14.91
C LYS A 783 1.08 7.83 15.86
N VAL A 784 1.68 6.93 16.63
CA VAL A 784 1.07 6.33 17.81
C VAL A 784 1.73 6.95 19.04
N THR A 785 0.94 7.53 19.93
CA THR A 785 1.40 8.15 21.18
C THR A 785 1.82 7.08 22.20
N GLU A 786 2.52 7.46 23.27
CA GLU A 786 2.81 6.55 24.40
C GLU A 786 1.54 5.96 25.04
N ALA A 787 0.43 6.66 24.96
CA ALA A 787 -0.86 6.18 25.43
C ALA A 787 -1.51 5.14 24.48
N GLY A 788 -0.92 4.88 23.33
CA GLY A 788 -1.45 3.97 22.31
C GLY A 788 -2.52 4.60 21.42
N ASP A 789 -2.62 5.93 21.38
CA ASP A 789 -3.58 6.63 20.51
C ASP A 789 -2.95 6.93 19.16
N LEU A 790 -3.65 6.60 18.09
CA LEU A 790 -3.29 6.99 16.73
C LEU A 790 -3.61 8.48 16.52
N LEU A 791 -2.69 9.25 15.99
CA LEU A 791 -2.83 10.67 15.68
C LEU A 791 -2.37 10.96 14.25
N ILE A 792 -3.22 11.62 13.47
CA ILE A 792 -2.89 12.07 12.11
C ILE A 792 -2.24 13.45 12.19
N LYS A 793 -0.99 13.55 11.76
CA LYS A 793 -0.19 14.79 11.82
C LYS A 793 -0.42 15.70 10.63
N GLN A 794 -0.67 15.10 9.46
CA GLN A 794 -0.84 15.81 8.18
C GLN A 794 -1.44 14.88 7.14
N ALA A 795 -2.18 15.43 6.20
CA ALA A 795 -2.59 14.76 4.96
C ALA A 795 -2.52 15.74 3.79
N ARG A 796 -2.10 15.23 2.62
CA ARG A 796 -2.00 16.00 1.37
C ARG A 796 -2.13 15.07 0.16
N PRO A 797 -2.49 15.61 -1.02
CA PRO A 797 -2.42 14.82 -2.24
C PRO A 797 -1.04 14.21 -2.45
N TRP A 798 -1.03 12.96 -2.85
CA TRP A 798 0.16 12.28 -3.34
C TRP A 798 0.43 12.72 -4.78
N ILE A 799 1.67 12.96 -5.10
CA ILE A 799 2.13 13.29 -6.45
C ILE A 799 2.86 12.05 -6.98
N ASP A 800 2.36 11.52 -8.10
CA ASP A 800 2.99 10.41 -8.82
C ASP A 800 4.12 10.90 -9.68
#